data_f004d1be31506e6ea9370ad2b705717c
#
_entry.id   f004d1be31506e6ea9370ad2b705717c
#
_cell.length_a   1.000
_cell.length_b   1.000
_cell.length_c   1.000
_cell.angle_alpha   90.00
_cell.angle_beta   90.00
_cell.angle_gamma   90.00
#
_symmetry.space_group_name_H-M   'P 1'
#
loop_
_entity.id
_entity.type
_entity.pdbx_description
1 polymer ?
#
loop_
_entity_poly.entity_id
_entity_poly.type
_entity_poly.pdbx_seq_one_letter_code
_entity_poly.pdbx_strand_id
1 'polypeptide(L)'
;GIGADNDLYINQAIVFIEDAIQYRSINHRVDAKSLWLYRWYYSRTCQWILSLTITIILALVFIEKPSSLTITSDVRYRLSAWNPPCGLTESIELLCFLVFMVDVSVKSYLIGWEEFWKNKWLMAYILTLVVSLTDWIVSLSFFCTENVRIRRILRPFFLLQNSSMMKKTLKSINSTLPEMASVVLLLAVHLSLFTMFGMLLFARTKDGQQDKEWVGYFRNLPDSLTSLLVLLTTANNPDVMIPAYSKNRAYSIFFILFTVLGNLFLMNLLTAIIYNQFRGYLLKSVQSSLFRRRLGIRAAFEVLSSLKETPASAQQSCVSIGALLRVLQKVEMDSRCKQAIMRSLKTCSCDQLSAAQFQKLFEELDKDAIREHPPCPEYQSYFMQKMQFAFGHPYFGYLGNIVALANIVSICVVLVMDADKQPSERDDFFLGAINCFFILYYLLEMLLKILAMGLKRYLSYPSNIFDGLLTVILLVLEIATFAVYGFPHPGWKPEFMGLLSLWDMVRLVNMLIVFRFLRIIPNMKFMALVVTTLLDLVKNLRAFAGILVVVFYAFAIIGIMLFKGAIVPLGNTRYIGNKLNALWLFFNLKNVISWLSGHFQAEVIYCLLYLLTVNLIYRWAKIYFVAWWLISSVIWVNLFVALLLENFIHKWDRRCHREPLSDIEYQRTVELMFRDVLEEPTEEELTEKLHQHPHLQLCR
;
A
#
# COMPACT_ATOMS: atom_id res chain seq x y z
N GLY A 1 32.98 26.35 29.15
CA GLY A 1 31.65 26.90 28.92
C GLY A 1 31.39 27.20 27.47
N ILE A 2 31.99 28.20 26.87
CA ILE A 2 31.61 28.76 25.56
C ILE A 2 31.69 27.76 24.40
N GLY A 3 32.66 26.85 24.38
CA GLY A 3 32.79 25.84 23.31
C GLY A 3 31.73 24.73 23.37
N ALA A 4 31.32 24.33 24.58
CA ALA A 4 30.34 23.29 24.78
C ALA A 4 28.89 23.79 24.44
N ASP A 5 28.62 25.07 24.67
CA ASP A 5 27.34 25.69 24.33
C ASP A 5 27.22 25.86 22.80
N ASN A 6 28.28 26.21 22.10
CA ASN A 6 28.31 26.31 20.65
C ASN A 6 28.06 24.97 19.98
N ASP A 7 28.62 23.86 20.48
CA ASP A 7 28.36 22.52 19.95
C ASP A 7 26.92 22.06 20.20
N LEU A 8 26.30 22.47 21.31
CA LEU A 8 24.92 22.20 21.60
C LEU A 8 23.97 22.87 20.57
N TYR A 9 24.15 24.16 20.31
CA TYR A 9 23.37 24.90 19.33
C TYR A 9 23.52 24.33 17.91
N ILE A 10 24.73 23.94 17.52
CA ILE A 10 24.97 23.26 16.23
C ILE A 10 24.18 21.95 16.16
N ASN A 11 24.21 21.13 17.22
CA ASN A 11 23.49 19.86 17.24
C ASN A 11 21.96 20.07 17.25
N GLN A 12 21.43 21.07 17.93
CA GLN A 12 20.02 21.46 17.89
C GLN A 12 19.61 21.85 16.46
N ALA A 13 20.38 22.70 15.79
CA ALA A 13 20.10 23.10 14.42
C ALA A 13 20.14 21.93 13.43
N ILE A 14 21.08 20.98 13.61
CA ILE A 14 21.11 19.75 12.80
C ILE A 14 19.80 18.97 12.94
N VAL A 15 19.33 18.73 14.16
CA VAL A 15 18.13 17.97 14.42
C VAL A 15 16.89 18.69 13.87
N PHE A 16 16.78 20.00 14.04
CA PHE A 16 15.64 20.78 13.50
C PHE A 16 15.59 20.76 11.96
N ILE A 17 16.75 20.80 11.28
CA ILE A 17 16.80 20.64 9.82
C ILE A 17 16.42 19.21 9.41
N GLU A 18 16.89 18.18 10.12
CA GLU A 18 16.51 16.78 9.87
C GLU A 18 14.99 16.58 10.07
N ASP A 19 14.41 17.20 11.09
CA ASP A 19 12.96 17.17 11.34
C ASP A 19 12.17 17.91 10.26
N ALA A 20 12.68 19.05 9.79
CA ALA A 20 12.08 19.79 8.69
C ALA A 20 12.08 18.98 7.39
N ILE A 21 13.15 18.27 7.07
CA ILE A 21 13.27 17.40 5.89
C ILE A 21 12.26 16.23 5.97
N GLN A 22 12.05 15.68 7.16
CA GLN A 22 11.18 14.52 7.37
C GLN A 22 9.77 14.87 7.85
N TYR A 23 9.39 16.15 7.86
CA TYR A 23 8.09 16.68 8.32
C TYR A 23 7.72 16.25 9.75
N ARG A 24 8.71 16.06 10.62
CA ARG A 24 8.51 15.72 12.02
C ARG A 24 8.11 16.93 12.85
N SER A 25 7.58 16.69 14.04
CA SER A 25 7.32 17.73 15.01
C SER A 25 8.61 18.08 15.76
N ILE A 26 8.88 19.35 15.95
CA ILE A 26 10.03 19.84 16.70
C ILE A 26 9.85 19.77 18.23
N ASN A 27 8.67 19.35 18.72
CA ASN A 27 8.32 19.31 20.16
C ASN A 27 9.00 18.12 20.86
N HIS A 28 10.29 18.17 21.01
CA HIS A 28 11.09 17.20 21.74
C HIS A 28 12.11 17.92 22.63
N ARG A 29 12.71 17.19 23.57
CA ARG A 29 13.78 17.76 24.43
C ARG A 29 15.00 18.12 23.61
N VAL A 30 15.60 19.26 23.94
CA VAL A 30 16.75 19.85 23.20
C VAL A 30 18.09 19.75 23.94
N ASP A 31 18.15 19.00 25.03
CA ASP A 31 19.37 18.74 25.78
C ASP A 31 20.35 17.87 24.97
N ALA A 32 21.66 18.03 25.19
CA ALA A 32 22.69 17.31 24.43
C ALA A 32 22.53 15.78 24.45
N LYS A 33 22.17 15.20 25.61
CA LYS A 33 21.91 13.75 25.75
C LYS A 33 20.65 13.32 25.03
N SER A 34 19.59 14.14 25.12
CA SER A 34 18.31 13.88 24.45
C SER A 34 18.43 13.95 22.94
N LEU A 35 19.20 14.91 22.39
CA LEU A 35 19.43 15.04 20.95
C LEU A 35 20.25 13.86 20.39
N TRP A 36 21.26 13.38 21.10
CA TRP A 36 22.00 12.19 20.70
C TRP A 36 21.10 10.95 20.66
N LEU A 37 20.28 10.74 21.72
CA LEU A 37 19.32 9.64 21.78
C LEU A 37 18.25 9.76 20.67
N TYR A 38 17.78 10.98 20.39
CA TYR A 38 16.82 11.27 19.33
C TYR A 38 17.35 10.86 17.95
N ARG A 39 18.57 11.28 17.60
CA ARG A 39 19.19 10.92 16.33
C ARG A 39 19.43 9.40 16.22
N TRP A 40 19.89 8.76 17.30
CA TRP A 40 20.06 7.31 17.34
C TRP A 40 18.73 6.58 17.15
N TYR A 41 17.68 7.02 17.83
CA TYR A 41 16.33 6.43 17.73
C TYR A 41 15.77 6.55 16.30
N TYR A 42 15.92 7.68 15.63
CA TYR A 42 15.46 7.90 14.26
C TYR A 42 16.46 7.43 13.19
N SER A 43 17.58 6.81 13.57
CA SER A 43 18.50 6.19 12.63
C SER A 43 17.83 5.07 11.84
N ARG A 44 18.30 4.83 10.62
CA ARG A 44 17.74 3.76 9.75
C ARG A 44 17.78 2.39 10.42
N THR A 45 18.86 2.06 11.15
CA THR A 45 19.00 0.77 11.83
C THR A 45 17.95 0.56 12.91
N CYS A 46 17.72 1.54 13.78
CA CYS A 46 16.73 1.44 14.86
C CYS A 46 15.30 1.31 14.29
N GLN A 47 14.96 2.10 13.26
CA GLN A 47 13.66 2.03 12.60
C GLN A 47 13.46 0.70 11.84
N TRP A 48 14.52 0.12 11.28
CA TRP A 48 14.50 -1.21 10.68
C TRP A 48 14.23 -2.31 11.71
N ILE A 49 14.91 -2.28 12.85
CA ILE A 49 14.69 -3.24 13.95
C ILE A 49 13.24 -3.18 14.42
N LEU A 50 12.71 -1.98 14.62
CA LEU A 50 11.31 -1.80 15.04
C LEU A 50 10.34 -2.33 13.99
N SER A 51 10.56 -2.04 12.72
CA SER A 51 9.73 -2.54 11.62
C SER A 51 9.80 -4.07 11.49
N LEU A 52 10.98 -4.66 11.66
CA LEU A 52 11.17 -6.11 11.68
C LEU A 52 10.41 -6.75 12.84
N THR A 53 10.50 -6.18 14.05
CA THR A 53 9.77 -6.65 15.24
C THR A 53 8.25 -6.63 15.00
N ILE A 54 7.73 -5.55 14.40
CA ILE A 54 6.30 -5.47 14.04
C ILE A 54 5.93 -6.55 13.01
N THR A 55 6.77 -6.78 12.02
CA THR A 55 6.55 -7.83 11.02
C THR A 55 6.53 -9.22 11.65
N ILE A 56 7.45 -9.50 12.56
CA ILE A 56 7.53 -10.78 13.29
C ILE A 56 6.26 -11.01 14.11
N ILE A 57 5.83 -10.02 14.91
CA ILE A 57 4.64 -10.20 15.77
C ILE A 57 3.35 -10.38 14.94
N LEU A 58 3.25 -9.74 13.78
CA LEU A 58 2.13 -9.97 12.86
C LEU A 58 2.21 -11.34 12.18
N ALA A 59 3.41 -11.79 11.80
CA ALA A 59 3.62 -13.09 11.18
C ALA A 59 3.34 -14.27 12.12
N LEU A 60 3.47 -14.12 13.43
CA LEU A 60 3.18 -15.17 14.42
C LEU A 60 1.74 -15.70 14.32
N VAL A 61 0.78 -14.91 13.87
CA VAL A 61 -0.62 -15.33 13.68
C VAL A 61 -0.75 -16.48 12.68
N PHE A 62 0.12 -16.55 11.68
CA PHE A 62 0.09 -17.64 10.69
C PHE A 62 0.60 -18.97 11.27
N ILE A 63 1.40 -18.93 12.33
CA ILE A 63 2.03 -20.08 12.96
C ILE A 63 1.21 -20.56 14.16
N GLU A 64 0.62 -19.65 14.95
CA GLU A 64 -0.16 -19.94 16.15
C GLU A 64 -1.48 -20.65 15.82
N LYS A 65 -1.93 -21.51 16.72
CA LYS A 65 -3.25 -22.19 16.59
C LYS A 65 -4.41 -21.18 16.77
N PRO A 66 -5.44 -21.23 15.93
CA PRO A 66 -5.59 -21.97 14.68
C PRO A 66 -4.71 -21.39 13.58
N SER A 67 -3.88 -22.22 12.94
CA SER A 67 -2.94 -21.80 11.92
C SER A 67 -3.52 -21.97 10.51
N SER A 68 -3.29 -20.99 9.65
CA SER A 68 -3.68 -21.05 8.24
C SER A 68 -2.68 -21.80 7.37
N LEU A 69 -1.43 -21.93 7.81
CA LEU A 69 -0.38 -22.60 7.04
C LEU A 69 -0.46 -24.12 7.15
N THR A 70 -1.05 -24.65 8.23
CA THR A 70 -1.06 -26.09 8.54
C THR A 70 -2.36 -26.79 8.14
N ILE A 71 -3.40 -26.04 7.76
CA ILE A 71 -4.69 -26.60 7.36
C ILE A 71 -4.91 -26.28 5.89
N THR A 72 -4.77 -27.30 5.03
CA THR A 72 -5.20 -27.19 3.64
C THR A 72 -6.73 -27.37 3.58
N SER A 73 -7.34 -26.67 2.66
CA SER A 73 -8.77 -26.77 2.38
C SER A 73 -9.17 -28.14 1.81
N ASP A 74 -8.22 -28.86 1.22
CA ASP A 74 -8.46 -30.17 0.67
C ASP A 74 -8.20 -31.25 1.73
N VAL A 75 -9.26 -31.96 2.11
CA VAL A 75 -9.23 -33.05 3.09
C VAL A 75 -8.29 -34.19 2.69
N ARG A 76 -8.03 -34.34 1.37
CA ARG A 76 -7.17 -35.39 0.82
C ARG A 76 -5.69 -35.16 1.08
N TYR A 77 -5.28 -33.90 1.21
CA TYR A 77 -3.87 -33.48 1.38
C TYR A 77 -3.60 -32.88 2.77
N ARG A 78 -4.37 -33.27 3.77
CA ARG A 78 -4.07 -32.87 5.16
C ARG A 78 -2.78 -33.53 5.63
N LEU A 79 -1.67 -32.82 5.45
CA LEU A 79 -0.44 -33.08 6.19
C LEU A 79 -0.73 -32.95 7.70
N SER A 80 -0.04 -33.74 8.52
CA SER A 80 -0.09 -33.60 9.97
C SER A 80 0.23 -32.14 10.33
N ALA A 81 -0.72 -31.45 10.96
CA ALA A 81 -0.54 -30.04 11.32
C ALA A 81 0.68 -29.92 12.24
N TRP A 82 1.69 -29.15 11.84
CA TRP A 82 2.78 -28.81 12.73
C TRP A 82 2.22 -27.95 13.88
N ASN A 83 2.31 -28.49 15.07
CA ASN A 83 1.90 -27.81 16.27
C ASN A 83 3.14 -27.30 16.98
N PRO A 84 3.40 -25.99 16.99
CA PRO A 84 4.52 -25.45 17.76
C PRO A 84 4.34 -25.82 19.24
N PRO A 85 5.42 -26.21 19.94
CA PRO A 85 5.36 -26.46 21.39
C PRO A 85 4.92 -25.17 22.11
N CYS A 86 4.18 -25.35 23.21
CA CYS A 86 3.84 -24.23 24.10
C CYS A 86 5.14 -23.58 24.60
N GLY A 87 5.19 -22.25 24.57
CA GLY A 87 6.34 -21.47 24.99
C GLY A 87 7.21 -20.95 23.83
N LEU A 88 7.21 -21.57 22.64
CA LEU A 88 8.02 -21.08 21.52
C LEU A 88 7.48 -19.76 20.96
N THR A 89 6.20 -19.72 20.62
CA THR A 89 5.54 -18.51 20.07
C THR A 89 5.43 -17.43 21.14
N GLU A 90 5.16 -17.83 22.39
CA GLU A 90 5.06 -16.95 23.54
C GLU A 90 6.41 -16.29 23.89
N SER A 91 7.53 -17.01 23.74
CA SER A 91 8.87 -16.44 23.96
C SER A 91 9.23 -15.41 22.91
N ILE A 92 8.92 -15.66 21.63
CA ILE A 92 9.13 -14.69 20.54
C ILE A 92 8.26 -13.45 20.77
N GLU A 93 7.02 -13.66 21.18
CA GLU A 93 6.08 -12.58 21.48
C GLU A 93 6.58 -11.70 22.63
N LEU A 94 7.08 -12.32 23.72
CA LEU A 94 7.67 -11.60 24.84
C LEU A 94 8.87 -10.74 24.40
N LEU A 95 9.74 -11.28 23.56
CA LEU A 95 10.86 -10.52 23.02
C LEU A 95 10.39 -9.28 22.24
N CYS A 96 9.32 -9.43 21.44
CA CYS A 96 8.71 -8.29 20.74
C CYS A 96 8.13 -7.26 21.72
N PHE A 97 7.45 -7.70 22.80
CA PHE A 97 6.92 -6.79 23.82
C PHE A 97 8.03 -6.06 24.57
N LEU A 98 9.16 -6.69 24.85
CA LEU A 98 10.33 -6.01 25.45
C LEU A 98 10.85 -4.89 24.53
N VAL A 99 10.93 -5.13 23.24
CA VAL A 99 11.33 -4.09 22.27
C VAL A 99 10.30 -2.93 22.26
N PHE A 100 9.01 -3.23 22.33
CA PHE A 100 7.96 -2.19 22.39
C PHE A 100 7.97 -1.41 23.72
N MET A 101 8.30 -2.06 24.83
CA MET A 101 8.48 -1.35 26.12
C MET A 101 9.66 -0.38 26.06
N VAL A 102 10.76 -0.79 25.47
CA VAL A 102 11.91 0.10 25.24
C VAL A 102 11.51 1.26 24.33
N ASP A 103 10.78 0.99 23.24
CA ASP A 103 10.28 2.02 22.31
C ASP A 103 9.41 3.06 23.02
N VAL A 104 8.44 2.63 23.83
CA VAL A 104 7.59 3.53 24.64
C VAL A 104 8.42 4.35 25.63
N SER A 105 9.37 3.73 26.31
CA SER A 105 10.23 4.40 27.30
C SER A 105 11.09 5.49 26.65
N VAL A 106 11.68 5.20 25.49
CA VAL A 106 12.45 6.19 24.73
C VAL A 106 11.57 7.34 24.26
N LYS A 107 10.39 7.05 23.71
CA LYS A 107 9.43 8.08 23.26
C LYS A 107 8.97 8.96 24.42
N SER A 108 8.67 8.36 25.57
CA SER A 108 8.27 9.09 26.80
C SER A 108 9.36 10.03 27.28
N TYR A 109 10.60 9.57 27.28
CA TYR A 109 11.76 10.40 27.68
C TYR A 109 11.99 11.56 26.72
N LEU A 110 11.94 11.31 25.40
CA LEU A 110 12.20 12.33 24.37
C LEU A 110 11.14 13.43 24.31
N ILE A 111 9.86 13.07 24.46
CA ILE A 111 8.76 14.04 24.38
C ILE A 111 8.62 14.84 25.67
N GLY A 112 8.99 14.25 26.81
CA GLY A 112 8.77 14.81 28.14
C GLY A 112 7.42 14.42 28.73
N TRP A 113 7.39 14.33 30.07
CA TRP A 113 6.28 13.75 30.82
C TRP A 113 4.94 14.49 30.62
N GLU A 114 4.96 15.80 30.58
CA GLU A 114 3.75 16.62 30.42
C GLU A 114 3.09 16.47 29.05
N GLU A 115 3.88 16.52 27.97
CA GLU A 115 3.41 16.36 26.61
C GLU A 115 3.06 14.89 26.29
N PHE A 116 3.69 13.94 26.98
CA PHE A 116 3.40 12.53 26.85
C PHE A 116 1.95 12.19 27.23
N TRP A 117 1.45 12.71 28.35
CA TRP A 117 0.07 12.47 28.79
C TRP A 117 -0.98 13.14 27.89
N LYS A 118 -0.65 14.21 27.21
CA LYS A 118 -1.55 14.87 26.24
C LYS A 118 -1.69 14.07 24.95
N ASN A 119 -0.76 13.15 24.65
CA ASN A 119 -0.75 12.40 23.38
C ASN A 119 -1.61 11.15 23.46
N LYS A 120 -2.84 11.24 22.94
CA LYS A 120 -3.83 10.15 22.93
C LYS A 120 -3.31 8.85 22.29
N TRP A 121 -2.46 8.94 21.26
CA TRP A 121 -1.90 7.78 20.58
C TRP A 121 -0.89 7.03 21.43
N LEU A 122 -0.06 7.72 22.19
CA LEU A 122 0.89 7.10 23.11
C LEU A 122 0.17 6.45 24.29
N MET A 123 -0.91 7.09 24.79
CA MET A 123 -1.74 6.49 25.83
C MET A 123 -2.42 5.20 25.35
N ALA A 124 -2.97 5.21 24.13
CA ALA A 124 -3.53 4.00 23.52
C ALA A 124 -2.46 2.90 23.31
N TYR A 125 -1.23 3.29 23.00
CA TYR A 125 -0.11 2.35 22.86
C TYR A 125 0.23 1.64 24.18
N ILE A 126 0.33 2.40 25.26
CA ILE A 126 0.57 1.82 26.60
C ILE A 126 -0.57 0.89 26.99
N LEU A 127 -1.82 1.34 26.82
CA LEU A 127 -3.00 0.53 27.13
C LEU A 127 -2.97 -0.80 26.35
N THR A 128 -2.70 -0.73 25.05
CA THR A 128 -2.59 -1.94 24.21
C THR A 128 -1.48 -2.86 24.67
N LEU A 129 -0.33 -2.31 25.06
CA LEU A 129 0.81 -3.08 25.55
C LEU A 129 0.50 -3.75 26.90
N VAL A 130 -0.12 -3.02 27.83
CA VAL A 130 -0.52 -3.55 29.14
C VAL A 130 -1.55 -4.68 28.98
N VAL A 131 -2.60 -4.47 28.16
CA VAL A 131 -3.62 -5.50 27.89
C VAL A 131 -2.98 -6.73 27.22
N SER A 132 -2.05 -6.52 26.29
CA SER A 132 -1.36 -7.64 25.63
C SER A 132 -0.46 -8.43 26.57
N LEU A 133 0.23 -7.75 27.50
CA LEU A 133 1.06 -8.39 28.52
C LEU A 133 0.23 -9.16 29.55
N THR A 134 -0.90 -8.59 29.99
CA THR A 134 -1.81 -9.30 30.93
C THR A 134 -2.40 -10.54 30.28
N ASP A 135 -2.86 -10.46 29.03
CA ASP A 135 -3.34 -11.60 28.26
C ASP A 135 -2.25 -12.65 28.03
N TRP A 136 -0.99 -12.23 27.84
CA TRP A 136 0.17 -13.13 27.72
C TRP A 136 0.45 -13.89 29.03
N ILE A 137 0.39 -13.21 30.18
CA ILE A 137 0.56 -13.84 31.51
C ILE A 137 -0.56 -14.87 31.77
N VAL A 138 -1.80 -14.50 31.45
CA VAL A 138 -2.96 -15.40 31.55
C VAL A 138 -2.77 -16.64 30.67
N SER A 139 -2.30 -16.44 29.42
CA SER A 139 -2.02 -17.52 28.48
C SER A 139 -1.02 -18.57 29.06
N LEU A 140 0.06 -18.10 29.65
CA LEU A 140 1.05 -18.98 30.28
C LEU A 140 0.44 -19.73 31.46
N SER A 141 -0.42 -19.10 32.27
CA SER A 141 -1.08 -19.73 33.41
C SER A 141 -1.98 -20.91 33.00
N PHE A 142 -2.58 -20.84 31.81
CA PHE A 142 -3.41 -21.92 31.25
C PHE A 142 -2.65 -22.87 30.31
N PHE A 143 -1.33 -22.93 30.37
CA PHE A 143 -0.49 -23.83 29.54
C PHE A 143 -0.84 -23.76 28.03
N CYS A 144 -1.13 -22.57 27.52
CA CYS A 144 -1.46 -22.31 26.10
C CYS A 144 -2.71 -23.03 25.57
N THR A 145 -3.66 -23.42 26.46
CA THR A 145 -4.89 -24.12 26.06
C THR A 145 -6.09 -23.19 25.83
N GLU A 146 -5.90 -21.90 25.92
CA GLU A 146 -6.99 -20.91 25.75
C GLU A 146 -7.62 -20.96 24.36
N ASN A 147 -8.95 -20.79 24.36
CA ASN A 147 -9.72 -20.72 23.13
C ASN A 147 -9.65 -19.32 22.46
N VAL A 148 -9.47 -18.26 23.24
CA VAL A 148 -9.51 -16.88 22.79
C VAL A 148 -8.26 -16.15 23.28
N ARG A 149 -7.52 -15.52 22.37
CA ARG A 149 -6.33 -14.70 22.68
C ARG A 149 -6.59 -13.26 22.19
N ILE A 150 -6.96 -12.37 23.12
CA ILE A 150 -7.31 -10.97 22.81
C ILE A 150 -6.14 -10.22 22.20
N ARG A 151 -4.90 -10.50 22.65
CA ARG A 151 -3.69 -9.88 22.14
C ARG A 151 -3.49 -10.04 20.62
N ARG A 152 -4.03 -11.09 20.01
CA ARG A 152 -4.01 -11.28 18.56
C ARG A 152 -4.74 -10.18 17.80
N ILE A 153 -5.90 -9.73 18.32
CA ILE A 153 -6.68 -8.64 17.71
C ILE A 153 -5.95 -7.31 17.85
N LEU A 154 -5.18 -7.14 18.92
CA LEU A 154 -4.47 -5.90 19.22
C LEU A 154 -3.14 -5.75 18.49
N ARG A 155 -2.51 -6.81 17.99
CA ARG A 155 -1.22 -6.76 17.28
C ARG A 155 -1.17 -5.76 16.11
N PRO A 156 -2.20 -5.60 15.26
CA PRO A 156 -2.17 -4.62 14.18
C PRO A 156 -2.03 -3.18 14.67
N PHE A 157 -2.38 -2.89 15.92
CA PHE A 157 -2.21 -1.56 16.49
C PHE A 157 -0.74 -1.12 16.56
N PHE A 158 0.20 -2.06 16.73
CA PHE A 158 1.63 -1.73 16.73
C PHE A 158 2.09 -1.21 15.38
N LEU A 159 1.58 -1.74 14.26
CA LEU A 159 1.83 -1.22 12.92
C LEU A 159 1.26 0.19 12.76
N LEU A 160 0.03 0.40 13.21
CA LEU A 160 -0.65 1.68 13.16
C LEU A 160 0.11 2.74 13.98
N GLN A 161 0.55 2.39 15.17
CA GLN A 161 1.26 3.29 16.07
C GLN A 161 2.62 3.72 15.50
N ASN A 162 3.32 2.86 14.79
CA ASN A 162 4.63 3.18 14.22
C ASN A 162 4.56 4.13 13.01
N SER A 163 3.44 4.18 12.29
CA SER A 163 3.30 5.00 11.10
C SER A 163 2.57 6.31 11.37
N SER A 164 3.27 7.43 11.21
CA SER A 164 2.66 8.76 11.29
C SER A 164 1.64 9.02 10.19
N MET A 165 1.89 8.50 8.99
CA MET A 165 0.97 8.61 7.85
C MET A 165 -0.34 7.86 8.08
N MET A 166 -0.28 6.63 8.62
CA MET A 166 -1.49 5.86 8.95
C MET A 166 -2.35 6.58 9.99
N LYS A 167 -1.75 7.15 11.03
CA LYS A 167 -2.47 7.95 12.06
C LYS A 167 -3.18 9.17 11.45
N LYS A 168 -2.52 9.88 10.54
CA LYS A 168 -3.12 11.00 9.80
C LYS A 168 -4.30 10.52 8.95
N THR A 169 -4.15 9.43 8.21
CA THR A 169 -5.22 8.87 7.36
C THR A 169 -6.42 8.40 8.18
N LEU A 170 -6.20 7.74 9.33
CA LEU A 170 -7.29 7.38 10.24
C LEU A 170 -8.02 8.60 10.82
N LYS A 171 -7.28 9.64 11.17
CA LYS A 171 -7.89 10.90 11.60
C LYS A 171 -8.76 11.50 10.49
N SER A 172 -8.30 11.39 9.22
CA SER A 172 -9.09 11.79 8.06
C SER A 172 -10.40 11.05 7.97
N ILE A 173 -10.32 9.72 7.97
CA ILE A 173 -11.51 8.85 7.87
C ILE A 173 -12.50 9.20 8.99
N ASN A 174 -12.02 9.35 10.21
CA ASN A 174 -12.89 9.72 11.33
C ASN A 174 -13.54 11.10 11.16
N SER A 175 -12.86 12.03 10.53
CA SER A 175 -13.41 13.37 10.24
C SER A 175 -14.47 13.34 9.12
N THR A 176 -14.42 12.37 8.21
CA THR A 176 -15.38 12.24 7.10
C THR A 176 -16.61 11.42 7.46
N LEU A 177 -16.55 10.63 8.55
CA LEU A 177 -17.66 9.78 8.99
C LEU A 177 -19.00 10.50 9.19
N PRO A 178 -19.10 11.69 9.79
CA PRO A 178 -20.39 12.35 10.00
C PRO A 178 -21.12 12.69 8.71
N GLU A 179 -20.39 13.11 7.67
CA GLU A 179 -20.99 13.46 6.38
C GLU A 179 -21.39 12.21 5.60
N MET A 180 -20.57 11.15 5.68
CA MET A 180 -20.93 9.84 5.12
C MET A 180 -22.16 9.25 5.80
N ALA A 181 -22.33 9.44 7.11
CA ALA A 181 -23.44 8.92 7.87
C ALA A 181 -24.80 9.44 7.37
N SER A 182 -24.87 10.67 6.89
CA SER A 182 -26.11 11.25 6.34
C SER A 182 -26.58 10.50 5.08
N VAL A 183 -25.65 10.14 4.21
CA VAL A 183 -25.99 9.39 2.97
C VAL A 183 -26.25 7.93 3.27
N VAL A 184 -25.50 7.32 4.19
CA VAL A 184 -25.76 5.96 4.66
C VAL A 184 -27.15 5.86 5.30
N LEU A 185 -27.56 6.89 6.05
CA LEU A 185 -28.91 6.96 6.61
C LEU A 185 -29.96 7.05 5.50
N LEU A 186 -29.76 7.89 4.48
CA LEU A 186 -30.65 7.99 3.33
C LEU A 186 -30.75 6.64 2.57
N LEU A 187 -29.62 5.96 2.44
CA LEU A 187 -29.56 4.62 1.85
C LEU A 187 -30.34 3.59 2.70
N ALA A 188 -30.24 3.68 4.03
CA ALA A 188 -30.98 2.82 4.95
C ALA A 188 -32.50 3.08 4.88
N VAL A 189 -32.91 4.35 4.74
CA VAL A 189 -34.32 4.72 4.52
C VAL A 189 -34.81 4.18 3.18
N HIS A 190 -34.06 4.36 2.09
CA HIS A 190 -34.35 3.79 0.78
C HIS A 190 -34.56 2.27 0.86
N LEU A 191 -33.60 1.58 1.47
CA LEU A 191 -33.65 0.13 1.66
C LEU A 191 -34.90 -0.30 2.46
N SER A 192 -35.20 0.40 3.55
CA SER A 192 -36.36 0.12 4.41
C SER A 192 -37.66 0.31 3.68
N LEU A 193 -37.83 1.41 2.93
CA LEU A 193 -39.03 1.69 2.13
C LEU A 193 -39.26 0.61 1.08
N PHE A 194 -38.25 0.28 0.29
CA PHE A 194 -38.36 -0.75 -0.72
C PHE A 194 -38.58 -2.14 -0.11
N THR A 195 -38.03 -2.42 1.06
CA THR A 195 -38.31 -3.67 1.79
C THR A 195 -39.78 -3.77 2.17
N MET A 196 -40.38 -2.70 2.67
CA MET A 196 -41.81 -2.66 3.01
C MET A 196 -42.68 -2.82 1.76
N PHE A 197 -42.37 -2.10 0.67
CA PHE A 197 -43.07 -2.24 -0.60
C PHE A 197 -42.93 -3.66 -1.19
N GLY A 198 -41.72 -4.23 -1.16
CA GLY A 198 -41.42 -5.58 -1.63
C GLY A 198 -42.24 -6.63 -0.87
N MET A 199 -42.31 -6.51 0.46
CA MET A 199 -43.17 -7.40 1.27
C MET A 199 -44.66 -7.24 0.95
N LEU A 200 -45.15 -6.02 0.74
CA LEU A 200 -46.55 -5.78 0.38
C LEU A 200 -46.88 -6.35 -1.00
N LEU A 201 -45.98 -6.28 -1.97
CA LEU A 201 -46.20 -6.76 -3.33
C LEU A 201 -46.05 -8.28 -3.46
N PHE A 202 -45.06 -8.86 -2.75
CA PHE A 202 -44.59 -10.23 -3.00
C PHE A 202 -44.86 -11.23 -1.87
N ALA A 203 -45.16 -10.79 -0.63
CA ALA A 203 -45.41 -11.71 0.48
C ALA A 203 -46.79 -12.39 0.46
N ARG A 204 -47.75 -11.87 -0.30
CA ARG A 204 -49.12 -12.40 -0.39
C ARG A 204 -49.30 -13.30 -1.62
N THR A 205 -49.10 -14.59 -1.49
CA THR A 205 -49.55 -15.58 -2.47
C THR A 205 -50.49 -16.56 -1.79
N LYS A 206 -51.72 -16.63 -2.29
CA LYS A 206 -52.78 -17.55 -1.79
C LYS A 206 -52.67 -18.97 -2.40
N ASP A 207 -51.82 -19.20 -3.38
CA ASP A 207 -51.70 -20.47 -4.10
C ASP A 207 -50.46 -21.23 -3.72
N GLY A 208 -50.65 -22.27 -2.90
CA GLY A 208 -49.64 -22.92 -2.09
C GLY A 208 -48.79 -23.99 -2.74
N GLN A 209 -48.49 -24.03 -4.03
CA GLN A 209 -47.70 -25.17 -4.53
C GLN A 209 -46.52 -24.91 -5.51
N GLN A 210 -46.36 -23.76 -6.12
CA GLN A 210 -45.29 -23.57 -7.11
C GLN A 210 -44.29 -22.47 -6.82
N ASP A 211 -44.50 -21.60 -5.85
CA ASP A 211 -43.69 -20.37 -5.68
C ASP A 211 -42.79 -20.38 -4.43
N LYS A 212 -42.14 -21.50 -4.11
CA LYS A 212 -41.26 -21.61 -2.94
C LYS A 212 -40.02 -20.71 -3.02
N GLU A 213 -39.55 -20.33 -4.20
CA GLU A 213 -38.29 -19.58 -4.37
C GLU A 213 -38.43 -18.11 -4.03
N TRP A 214 -39.45 -17.41 -4.51
CA TRP A 214 -39.58 -15.97 -4.23
C TRP A 214 -40.25 -15.65 -2.87
N VAL A 215 -41.06 -16.56 -2.34
CA VAL A 215 -41.50 -16.50 -0.93
C VAL A 215 -40.28 -16.54 0.02
N GLY A 216 -39.19 -17.19 -0.36
CA GLY A 216 -37.95 -17.19 0.39
C GLY A 216 -37.28 -15.82 0.48
N TYR A 217 -37.36 -14.99 -0.56
CA TYR A 217 -36.72 -13.66 -0.56
C TYR A 217 -37.50 -12.59 0.22
N PHE A 218 -38.86 -12.66 0.24
CA PHE A 218 -39.75 -11.65 0.84
C PHE A 218 -40.62 -12.20 1.97
N ARG A 219 -40.21 -13.28 2.63
CA ARG A 219 -40.98 -13.96 3.68
C ARG A 219 -41.14 -13.12 4.95
N ASN A 220 -40.02 -12.56 5.46
CA ASN A 220 -39.95 -11.82 6.70
C ASN A 220 -39.18 -10.52 6.47
N LEU A 221 -39.38 -9.53 7.34
CA LEU A 221 -38.67 -8.23 7.27
C LEU A 221 -37.11 -8.39 7.21
N PRO A 222 -36.46 -9.18 8.09
CA PRO A 222 -35.03 -9.33 8.05
C PRO A 222 -34.50 -10.06 6.81
N ASP A 223 -35.29 -11.02 6.26
CA ASP A 223 -34.88 -11.76 5.06
C ASP A 223 -35.08 -10.88 3.81
N SER A 224 -36.17 -10.11 3.75
CA SER A 224 -36.41 -9.14 2.69
C SER A 224 -35.40 -8.02 2.68
N LEU A 225 -35.05 -7.49 3.87
CA LEU A 225 -34.02 -6.47 4.02
C LEU A 225 -32.65 -6.97 3.54
N THR A 226 -32.27 -8.19 3.92
CA THR A 226 -31.02 -8.80 3.45
C THR A 226 -31.03 -9.09 1.96
N SER A 227 -32.14 -9.56 1.38
CA SER A 227 -32.24 -9.80 -0.06
C SER A 227 -32.08 -8.52 -0.87
N LEU A 228 -32.71 -7.42 -0.43
CA LEU A 228 -32.58 -6.12 -1.07
C LEU A 228 -31.23 -5.46 -0.79
N LEU A 229 -30.62 -5.67 0.38
CA LEU A 229 -29.25 -5.22 0.65
C LEU A 229 -28.26 -5.89 -0.31
N VAL A 230 -28.42 -7.18 -0.57
CA VAL A 230 -27.62 -7.91 -1.57
C VAL A 230 -27.95 -7.41 -2.98
N LEU A 231 -29.19 -7.12 -3.30
CA LEU A 231 -29.60 -6.54 -4.59
C LEU A 231 -29.00 -5.15 -4.81
N LEU A 232 -28.84 -4.35 -3.76
CA LEU A 232 -28.18 -3.05 -3.82
C LEU A 232 -26.75 -3.16 -4.36
N THR A 233 -26.07 -4.26 -4.09
CA THR A 233 -24.73 -4.55 -4.63
C THR A 233 -24.77 -5.17 -6.03
N THR A 234 -25.94 -5.42 -6.57
CA THR A 234 -26.19 -6.11 -7.85
C THR A 234 -25.77 -7.58 -7.91
N ALA A 235 -25.26 -8.14 -6.82
CA ALA A 235 -24.67 -9.49 -6.81
C ALA A 235 -25.67 -10.63 -7.07
N ASN A 236 -26.93 -10.45 -6.65
CA ASN A 236 -28.01 -11.41 -6.88
C ASN A 236 -29.03 -10.93 -7.95
N ASN A 237 -28.63 -10.01 -8.80
CA ASN A 237 -29.41 -9.58 -9.95
C ASN A 237 -28.96 -10.44 -11.17
N PRO A 238 -29.85 -11.12 -11.90
CA PRO A 238 -31.33 -11.04 -11.86
C PRO A 238 -32.05 -12.08 -10.98
N ASP A 239 -31.35 -12.93 -10.21
CA ASP A 239 -31.95 -14.09 -9.53
C ASP A 239 -33.15 -13.74 -8.65
N VAL A 240 -33.08 -12.62 -7.91
CA VAL A 240 -34.23 -12.16 -7.09
C VAL A 240 -35.37 -11.62 -7.91
N MET A 241 -35.10 -11.11 -9.11
CA MET A 241 -36.11 -10.55 -10.00
C MET A 241 -36.82 -11.63 -10.83
N ILE A 242 -36.14 -12.68 -11.29
CA ILE A 242 -36.63 -13.71 -12.21
C ILE A 242 -37.95 -14.33 -11.73
N PRO A 243 -38.12 -14.76 -10.48
CA PRO A 243 -39.36 -15.35 -10.02
C PRO A 243 -40.54 -14.39 -10.09
N ALA A 244 -40.34 -13.11 -9.77
CA ALA A 244 -41.37 -12.08 -9.87
C ALA A 244 -41.71 -11.73 -11.34
N TYR A 245 -40.67 -11.63 -12.18
CA TYR A 245 -40.81 -11.35 -13.61
C TYR A 245 -41.54 -12.45 -14.37
N SER A 246 -41.30 -13.72 -14.02
CA SER A 246 -42.00 -14.86 -14.65
C SER A 246 -43.53 -14.83 -14.43
N LYS A 247 -43.98 -14.26 -13.31
CA LYS A 247 -45.42 -14.13 -13.00
C LYS A 247 -46.04 -12.91 -13.67
N ASN A 248 -45.39 -11.77 -13.61
CA ASN A 248 -45.84 -10.56 -14.30
C ASN A 248 -44.62 -9.67 -14.63
N ARG A 249 -44.48 -9.37 -15.93
CA ARG A 249 -43.38 -8.52 -16.42
C ARG A 249 -43.33 -7.14 -15.77
N ALA A 250 -44.51 -6.61 -15.34
CA ALA A 250 -44.57 -5.30 -14.68
C ALA A 250 -43.84 -5.26 -13.33
N TYR A 251 -43.65 -6.39 -12.65
CA TYR A 251 -42.92 -6.45 -11.38
C TYR A 251 -41.41 -6.13 -11.53
N SER A 252 -40.86 -6.25 -12.74
CA SER A 252 -39.46 -5.82 -13.01
C SER A 252 -39.26 -4.34 -12.75
N ILE A 253 -40.27 -3.49 -12.90
CA ILE A 253 -40.18 -2.04 -12.65
C ILE A 253 -39.75 -1.76 -11.21
N PHE A 254 -40.24 -2.55 -10.24
CA PHE A 254 -39.87 -2.43 -8.84
C PHE A 254 -38.33 -2.64 -8.65
N PHE A 255 -37.80 -3.70 -9.24
CA PHE A 255 -36.35 -4.03 -9.11
C PHE A 255 -35.46 -3.05 -9.88
N ILE A 256 -35.90 -2.62 -11.07
CA ILE A 256 -35.20 -1.61 -11.87
C ILE A 256 -35.16 -0.30 -11.11
N LEU A 257 -36.29 0.17 -10.57
CA LEU A 257 -36.38 1.42 -9.83
C LEU A 257 -35.50 1.37 -8.56
N PHE A 258 -35.55 0.26 -7.83
CA PHE A 258 -34.67 0.02 -6.66
C PHE A 258 -33.20 0.11 -7.01
N THR A 259 -32.77 -0.57 -8.08
CA THR A 259 -31.36 -0.61 -8.49
C THR A 259 -30.90 0.74 -9.02
N VAL A 260 -31.70 1.44 -9.81
CA VAL A 260 -31.37 2.76 -10.35
C VAL A 260 -31.21 3.78 -9.22
N LEU A 261 -32.18 3.86 -8.32
CA LEU A 261 -32.12 4.82 -7.21
C LEU A 261 -31.03 4.44 -6.17
N GLY A 262 -30.95 3.17 -5.80
CA GLY A 262 -30.04 2.70 -4.78
C GLY A 262 -28.60 2.63 -5.26
N ASN A 263 -28.33 1.84 -6.30
CA ASN A 263 -26.98 1.59 -6.78
C ASN A 263 -26.44 2.73 -7.66
N LEU A 264 -27.19 3.10 -8.71
CA LEU A 264 -26.70 4.07 -9.68
C LEU A 264 -26.66 5.50 -9.11
N PHE A 265 -27.64 5.89 -8.29
CA PHE A 265 -27.71 7.24 -7.74
C PHE A 265 -27.09 7.35 -6.34
N LEU A 266 -27.63 6.64 -5.32
CA LEU A 266 -27.21 6.84 -3.93
C LEU A 266 -25.79 6.34 -3.65
N MET A 267 -25.38 5.21 -4.21
CA MET A 267 -24.02 4.70 -4.04
C MET A 267 -22.98 5.61 -4.72
N ASN A 268 -23.29 6.15 -5.90
CA ASN A 268 -22.40 7.10 -6.58
C ASN A 268 -22.36 8.46 -5.86
N LEU A 269 -23.48 8.91 -5.29
CA LEU A 269 -23.51 10.10 -4.44
C LEU A 269 -22.60 9.93 -3.21
N LEU A 270 -22.65 8.76 -2.56
CA LEU A 270 -21.76 8.43 -1.45
C LEU A 270 -20.30 8.48 -1.88
N THR A 271 -19.98 7.92 -3.03
CA THR A 271 -18.62 7.98 -3.62
C THR A 271 -18.17 9.42 -3.85
N ALA A 272 -19.01 10.27 -4.38
CA ALA A 272 -18.70 11.68 -4.61
C ALA A 272 -18.44 12.47 -3.31
N ILE A 273 -19.20 12.19 -2.26
CA ILE A 273 -19.02 12.82 -0.94
C ILE A 273 -17.68 12.35 -0.32
N ILE A 274 -17.41 11.04 -0.36
CA ILE A 274 -16.14 10.49 0.12
C ILE A 274 -14.96 11.15 -0.61
N TYR A 275 -15.04 11.28 -1.93
CA TYR A 275 -14.01 11.93 -2.74
C TYR A 275 -13.78 13.38 -2.31
N ASN A 276 -14.85 14.18 -2.21
CA ASN A 276 -14.74 15.60 -1.88
C ASN A 276 -14.14 15.85 -0.49
N GLN A 277 -14.58 15.08 0.50
CA GLN A 277 -14.08 15.17 1.87
C GLN A 277 -12.63 14.72 1.98
N PHE A 278 -12.28 13.64 1.29
CA PHE A 278 -10.91 13.13 1.27
C PHE A 278 -9.95 14.15 0.65
N ARG A 279 -10.33 14.77 -0.47
CA ARG A 279 -9.55 15.83 -1.12
C ARG A 279 -9.30 17.01 -0.16
N GLY A 280 -10.34 17.50 0.49
CA GLY A 280 -10.21 18.60 1.47
C GLY A 280 -9.27 18.25 2.63
N TYR A 281 -9.35 17.02 3.13
CA TYR A 281 -8.44 16.56 4.18
C TYR A 281 -7.00 16.40 3.68
N LEU A 282 -6.78 15.84 2.50
CA LEU A 282 -5.44 15.68 1.93
C LEU A 282 -4.76 17.04 1.84
N LEU A 283 -5.46 18.05 1.36
CA LEU A 283 -4.98 19.43 1.26
C LEU A 283 -4.57 19.98 2.64
N LYS A 284 -5.42 19.83 3.66
CA LYS A 284 -5.11 20.23 5.04
C LYS A 284 -3.90 19.46 5.62
N SER A 285 -3.77 18.18 5.29
CA SER A 285 -2.63 17.36 5.74
C SER A 285 -1.32 17.84 5.13
N VAL A 286 -1.32 18.19 3.84
CA VAL A 286 -0.15 18.72 3.14
C VAL A 286 0.19 20.11 3.65
N GLN A 287 -0.81 20.98 3.86
CA GLN A 287 -0.64 22.30 4.51
C GLN A 287 0.06 22.18 5.86
N SER A 288 -0.41 21.26 6.71
CA SER A 288 0.21 20.99 8.01
C SER A 288 1.66 20.45 7.89
N SER A 289 1.95 19.68 6.86
CA SER A 289 3.32 19.18 6.60
C SER A 289 4.24 20.31 6.16
N LEU A 290 3.78 21.20 5.29
CA LEU A 290 4.51 22.40 4.87
C LEU A 290 4.80 23.30 6.07
N PHE A 291 3.78 23.56 6.90
CA PHE A 291 3.94 24.33 8.12
C PHE A 291 5.05 23.79 9.05
N ARG A 292 5.06 22.46 9.26
CA ARG A 292 6.12 21.82 10.07
C ARG A 292 7.51 21.98 9.48
N ARG A 293 7.65 21.89 8.16
CA ARG A 293 8.92 22.10 7.45
C ARG A 293 9.41 23.53 7.67
N ARG A 294 8.56 24.53 7.43
CA ARG A 294 8.91 25.94 7.61
C ARG A 294 9.25 26.23 9.07
N LEU A 295 8.47 25.69 10.02
CA LEU A 295 8.72 25.84 11.46
C LEU A 295 10.07 25.23 11.89
N GLY A 296 10.44 24.05 11.38
CA GLY A 296 11.73 23.43 11.66
C GLY A 296 12.91 24.22 11.11
N ILE A 297 12.79 24.74 9.87
CA ILE A 297 13.80 25.61 9.25
C ILE A 297 13.93 26.91 10.04
N ARG A 298 12.83 27.52 10.47
CA ARG A 298 12.84 28.75 11.30
C ARG A 298 13.47 28.51 12.66
N ALA A 299 13.15 27.37 13.30
CA ALA A 299 13.77 26.98 14.58
C ALA A 299 15.30 26.83 14.44
N ALA A 300 15.75 26.21 13.37
CA ALA A 300 17.20 26.09 13.10
C ALA A 300 17.86 27.46 12.86
N PHE A 301 17.18 28.37 12.18
CA PHE A 301 17.67 29.74 12.01
C PHE A 301 17.81 30.48 13.34
N GLU A 302 16.79 30.45 14.21
CA GLU A 302 16.82 31.14 15.52
C GLU A 302 17.93 30.61 16.42
N VAL A 303 18.11 29.28 16.45
CA VAL A 303 19.19 28.64 17.22
C VAL A 303 20.56 29.02 16.67
N LEU A 304 20.74 29.10 15.35
CA LEU A 304 22.03 29.48 14.75
C LEU A 304 22.31 30.98 14.88
N SER A 305 21.28 31.83 14.87
CA SER A 305 21.43 33.26 15.06
C SER A 305 21.83 33.64 16.49
N SER A 306 21.54 32.76 17.48
CA SER A 306 21.97 32.93 18.86
C SER A 306 23.45 32.60 19.10
N LEU A 307 24.14 31.97 18.13
CA LEU A 307 25.60 31.78 18.12
C LEU A 307 26.30 33.13 17.88
N LYS A 308 26.62 33.86 18.95
CA LYS A 308 27.36 35.12 18.88
C LYS A 308 28.85 34.87 18.58
N GLU A 309 29.22 34.97 17.32
CA GLU A 309 30.65 34.97 16.92
C GLU A 309 31.29 36.39 16.91
N THR A 310 30.47 37.47 16.95
CA THR A 310 31.00 38.84 16.98
C THR A 310 30.11 39.85 17.73
N PRO A 311 30.66 40.78 18.53
CA PRO A 311 29.90 41.73 19.33
C PRO A 311 29.56 43.05 18.60
N ALA A 312 29.30 43.05 17.30
CA ALA A 312 29.01 44.29 16.57
C ALA A 312 27.70 44.22 15.78
N SER A 313 26.79 45.12 16.20
CA SER A 313 25.51 45.47 15.59
C SER A 313 24.25 44.65 16.02
N ALA A 314 23.55 45.24 16.96
CA ALA A 314 22.38 44.72 17.70
C ALA A 314 21.01 44.85 17.01
N GLN A 315 20.90 44.78 15.66
CA GLN A 315 19.59 45.06 15.02
C GLN A 315 19.06 44.05 14.01
N GLN A 316 19.81 43.06 13.58
CA GLN A 316 19.26 41.99 12.74
C GLN A 316 19.84 40.63 13.13
N SER A 317 18.96 39.65 13.38
CA SER A 317 19.36 38.25 13.58
C SER A 317 19.87 37.71 12.24
N CYS A 318 21.16 37.39 12.16
CA CYS A 318 21.81 36.85 10.96
C CYS A 318 22.59 35.59 11.32
N VAL A 319 22.70 34.65 10.39
CA VAL A 319 23.43 33.39 10.54
C VAL A 319 24.72 33.43 9.72
N SER A 320 25.86 33.08 10.33
CA SER A 320 27.16 32.96 9.66
C SER A 320 27.13 31.75 8.68
N ILE A 321 27.64 31.98 7.45
CA ILE A 321 27.79 30.89 6.44
C ILE A 321 28.68 29.76 6.96
N GLY A 322 29.72 30.07 7.74
CA GLY A 322 30.61 29.06 8.33
C GLY A 322 29.87 28.12 9.30
N ALA A 323 28.97 28.64 10.15
CA ALA A 323 28.15 27.83 11.03
C ALA A 323 27.18 26.94 10.26
N LEU A 324 26.55 27.49 9.22
CA LEU A 324 25.63 26.74 8.37
C LEU A 324 26.34 25.62 7.59
N LEU A 325 27.53 25.84 7.08
CA LEU A 325 28.34 24.82 6.42
C LEU A 325 28.70 23.64 7.35
N ARG A 326 29.04 23.91 8.61
CA ARG A 326 29.32 22.86 9.62
C ARG A 326 28.08 22.02 9.88
N VAL A 327 26.91 22.68 9.95
CA VAL A 327 25.61 22.00 10.14
C VAL A 327 25.27 21.14 8.92
N LEU A 328 25.34 21.69 7.71
CA LEU A 328 25.00 20.97 6.47
C LEU A 328 25.91 19.77 6.21
N GLN A 329 27.18 19.81 6.64
CA GLN A 329 28.07 18.65 6.54
C GLN A 329 27.58 17.46 7.36
N LYS A 330 27.03 17.72 8.57
CA LYS A 330 26.59 16.70 9.54
C LYS A 330 25.12 16.26 9.37
N VAL A 331 24.29 17.02 8.65
CA VAL A 331 22.87 16.70 8.40
C VAL A 331 22.75 15.51 7.47
N GLU A 332 21.90 14.55 7.83
CA GLU A 332 21.50 13.43 6.96
C GLU A 332 20.41 13.89 5.98
N MET A 333 20.82 14.18 4.75
CA MET A 333 19.90 14.51 3.63
C MET A 333 20.34 13.84 2.35
N ASP A 334 19.48 13.84 1.33
CA ASP A 334 19.84 13.34 0.00
C ASP A 334 21.03 14.10 -0.55
N SER A 335 22.00 13.36 -1.08
CA SER A 335 23.27 13.90 -1.61
C SER A 335 23.05 14.97 -2.69
N ARG A 336 21.98 14.86 -3.48
CA ARG A 336 21.61 15.82 -4.53
C ARG A 336 21.13 17.14 -3.94
N CYS A 337 20.17 17.09 -3.01
CA CYS A 337 19.69 18.27 -2.31
C CYS A 337 20.82 18.97 -1.55
N LYS A 338 21.68 18.18 -0.91
CA LYS A 338 22.86 18.71 -0.22
C LYS A 338 23.80 19.47 -1.15
N GLN A 339 24.08 18.89 -2.34
CA GLN A 339 24.91 19.55 -3.36
C GLN A 339 24.24 20.80 -3.94
N ALA A 340 22.93 20.78 -4.18
CA ALA A 340 22.18 21.93 -4.68
C ALA A 340 22.22 23.09 -3.67
N ILE A 341 21.94 22.83 -2.39
CA ILE A 341 22.03 23.81 -1.31
C ILE A 341 23.46 24.35 -1.18
N MET A 342 24.47 23.49 -1.26
CA MET A 342 25.87 23.89 -1.20
C MET A 342 26.32 24.73 -2.39
N ARG A 343 25.77 24.48 -3.61
CA ARG A 343 26.02 25.33 -4.79
C ARG A 343 25.38 26.70 -4.62
N SER A 344 24.10 26.75 -4.20
CA SER A 344 23.39 28.00 -3.93
C SER A 344 24.09 28.83 -2.85
N LEU A 345 24.65 28.18 -1.83
CA LEU A 345 25.41 28.84 -0.78
C LEU A 345 26.73 29.46 -1.30
N LYS A 346 27.44 28.79 -2.20
CA LYS A 346 28.67 29.30 -2.83
C LYS A 346 28.45 30.48 -3.78
N THR A 347 27.24 30.61 -4.34
CA THR A 347 26.88 31.74 -5.20
C THR A 347 26.43 32.97 -4.41
N CYS A 348 26.12 32.83 -3.11
CA CYS A 348 25.86 33.97 -2.22
C CYS A 348 27.17 34.66 -1.85
N SER A 349 27.31 35.93 -2.23
CA SER A 349 28.48 36.77 -1.94
C SER A 349 28.46 37.43 -0.53
N CYS A 350 27.52 37.06 0.34
CA CYS A 350 27.33 37.65 1.66
C CYS A 350 27.90 36.70 2.73
N ASP A 351 28.62 37.18 3.72
CA ASP A 351 29.14 36.38 4.84
C ASP A 351 28.05 36.01 5.88
N GLN A 352 26.91 36.70 5.84
CA GLN A 352 25.80 36.51 6.76
C GLN A 352 24.48 36.36 6.00
N LEU A 353 23.60 35.46 6.46
CA LEU A 353 22.31 35.17 5.88
C LEU A 353 21.19 35.73 6.76
N SER A 354 20.26 36.49 6.14
CA SER A 354 19.00 36.89 6.78
C SER A 354 18.00 35.72 6.84
N ALA A 355 16.94 35.85 7.63
CA ALA A 355 15.89 34.81 7.76
C ALA A 355 15.28 34.44 6.41
N ALA A 356 14.95 35.44 5.57
CA ALA A 356 14.37 35.23 4.25
C ALA A 356 15.34 34.51 3.29
N GLN A 357 16.63 34.86 3.33
CA GLN A 357 17.64 34.20 2.51
C GLN A 357 17.89 32.76 2.96
N PHE A 358 17.89 32.52 4.29
CA PHE A 358 18.00 31.20 4.86
C PHE A 358 16.84 30.29 4.44
N GLN A 359 15.62 30.79 4.52
CA GLN A 359 14.41 30.09 4.10
C GLN A 359 14.47 29.78 2.59
N LYS A 360 14.82 30.76 1.76
CA LYS A 360 14.95 30.60 0.30
C LYS A 360 15.99 29.55 -0.08
N LEU A 361 17.06 29.40 0.68
CA LEU A 361 18.08 28.37 0.47
C LEU A 361 17.49 26.96 0.62
N PHE A 362 16.59 26.76 1.59
CA PHE A 362 15.92 25.47 1.79
C PHE A 362 14.70 25.24 0.89
N GLU A 363 14.28 26.22 0.08
CA GLU A 363 13.29 26.02 -1.00
C GLU A 363 13.83 25.09 -2.09
N GLU A 364 15.14 24.89 -2.18
CA GLU A 364 15.72 23.84 -3.03
C GLU A 364 15.21 22.43 -2.67
N LEU A 365 14.77 22.19 -1.42
CA LEU A 365 14.13 20.93 -1.01
C LEU A 365 12.74 20.75 -1.62
N ASP A 366 12.10 21.84 -2.03
CA ASP A 366 10.76 21.85 -2.62
C ASP A 366 10.79 21.82 -4.16
N LYS A 367 11.98 21.89 -4.76
CA LYS A 367 12.12 21.77 -6.23
C LYS A 367 12.00 20.32 -6.67
N ASP A 368 11.46 20.14 -7.86
CA ASP A 368 11.39 18.82 -8.50
C ASP A 368 12.81 18.25 -8.64
N ALA A 369 13.04 17.05 -8.10
CA ALA A 369 14.32 16.37 -8.25
C ALA A 369 14.49 15.91 -9.70
N ILE A 370 15.41 16.54 -10.42
CA ILE A 370 15.79 16.15 -11.78
C ILE A 370 16.73 14.95 -11.68
N ARG A 371 16.36 13.85 -12.31
CA ARG A 371 17.19 12.66 -12.38
C ARG A 371 18.14 12.78 -13.57
N GLU A 372 19.37 13.22 -13.32
CA GLU A 372 20.42 13.20 -14.33
C GLU A 372 20.88 11.76 -14.57
N HIS A 373 20.87 11.33 -15.81
CA HIS A 373 21.40 10.02 -16.18
C HIS A 373 22.94 10.11 -16.34
N PRO A 374 23.69 9.07 -15.94
CA PRO A 374 25.12 9.05 -16.16
C PRO A 374 25.48 9.24 -17.64
N PRO A 375 26.62 9.89 -17.95
CA PRO A 375 27.04 10.08 -19.34
C PRO A 375 27.28 8.72 -20.04
N CYS A 376 27.13 8.70 -21.36
CA CYS A 376 27.49 7.54 -22.17
C CYS A 376 29.01 7.30 -22.09
N PRO A 377 29.46 6.04 -22.13
CA PRO A 377 30.87 5.73 -22.25
C PRO A 377 31.43 6.19 -23.60
N GLU A 378 32.60 6.81 -23.61
CA GLU A 378 33.30 7.20 -24.83
C GLU A 378 34.24 6.07 -25.25
N TYR A 379 34.02 5.50 -26.43
CA TYR A 379 34.89 4.47 -26.99
C TYR A 379 35.89 5.06 -27.99
N GLN A 380 37.15 4.69 -27.89
CA GLN A 380 38.21 5.15 -28.80
C GLN A 380 38.23 4.36 -30.13
N SER A 381 37.71 3.15 -30.17
CA SER A 381 37.65 2.30 -31.37
C SER A 381 36.51 2.72 -32.29
N TYR A 382 36.80 2.98 -33.57
CA TYR A 382 35.83 3.30 -34.61
C TYR A 382 34.72 2.27 -34.77
N PHE A 383 35.07 0.97 -34.63
CA PHE A 383 34.09 -0.11 -34.66
C PHE A 383 33.11 -0.02 -33.49
N MET A 384 33.60 0.21 -32.28
CA MET A 384 32.76 0.36 -31.08
C MET A 384 31.86 1.60 -31.14
N GLN A 385 32.34 2.70 -31.72
CA GLN A 385 31.51 3.90 -31.95
C GLN A 385 30.36 3.64 -32.91
N LYS A 386 30.60 2.92 -34.02
CA LYS A 386 29.53 2.49 -34.95
C LYS A 386 28.52 1.56 -34.27
N MET A 387 28.98 0.60 -33.48
CA MET A 387 28.12 -0.29 -32.70
C MET A 387 27.29 0.51 -31.69
N GLN A 388 27.90 1.44 -30.98
CA GLN A 388 27.21 2.32 -30.05
C GLN A 388 26.11 3.13 -30.73
N PHE A 389 26.40 3.71 -31.90
CA PHE A 389 25.43 4.45 -32.68
C PHE A 389 24.26 3.57 -33.14
N ALA A 390 24.56 2.38 -33.70
CA ALA A 390 23.55 1.45 -34.21
C ALA A 390 22.60 0.95 -33.10
N PHE A 391 23.15 0.50 -31.96
CA PHE A 391 22.37 -0.08 -30.86
C PHE A 391 21.85 0.94 -29.86
N GLY A 392 22.37 2.16 -29.86
CA GLY A 392 21.81 3.31 -29.15
C GLY A 392 20.63 3.97 -29.88
N HIS A 393 20.39 3.63 -31.16
CA HIS A 393 19.34 4.25 -31.95
C HIS A 393 17.95 3.73 -31.56
N PRO A 394 16.90 4.59 -31.52
CA PRO A 394 15.54 4.18 -31.14
C PRO A 394 14.96 3.04 -31.98
N TYR A 395 15.36 2.89 -33.25
CA TYR A 395 14.93 1.77 -34.10
C TYR A 395 15.30 0.40 -33.54
N PHE A 396 16.43 0.28 -32.83
CA PHE A 396 16.79 -0.96 -32.16
C PHE A 396 15.80 -1.33 -31.05
N GLY A 397 15.28 -0.33 -30.33
CA GLY A 397 14.19 -0.51 -29.38
C GLY A 397 12.89 -0.99 -30.03
N TYR A 398 12.52 -0.41 -31.20
CA TYR A 398 11.33 -0.85 -31.94
C TYR A 398 11.48 -2.29 -32.47
N LEU A 399 12.66 -2.67 -32.96
CA LEU A 399 12.94 -4.05 -33.36
C LEU A 399 12.71 -5.03 -32.19
N GLY A 400 13.24 -4.70 -31.01
CA GLY A 400 13.02 -5.52 -29.82
C GLY A 400 11.54 -5.64 -29.43
N ASN A 401 10.74 -4.59 -29.63
CA ASN A 401 9.29 -4.63 -29.39
C ASN A 401 8.56 -5.53 -30.39
N ILE A 402 8.96 -5.50 -31.67
CA ILE A 402 8.41 -6.37 -32.70
C ILE A 402 8.71 -7.84 -32.39
N VAL A 403 9.94 -8.14 -31.99
CA VAL A 403 10.34 -9.51 -31.59
C VAL A 403 9.57 -9.97 -30.35
N ALA A 404 9.36 -9.09 -29.37
CA ALA A 404 8.53 -9.42 -28.19
C ALA A 404 7.08 -9.71 -28.57
N LEU A 405 6.51 -8.93 -29.51
CA LEU A 405 5.16 -9.18 -30.02
C LEU A 405 5.09 -10.51 -30.78
N ALA A 406 6.07 -10.79 -31.65
CA ALA A 406 6.15 -12.05 -32.38
C ALA A 406 6.21 -13.28 -31.45
N ASN A 407 6.95 -13.16 -30.35
CA ASN A 407 7.00 -14.21 -29.32
C ASN A 407 5.63 -14.43 -28.66
N ILE A 408 4.92 -13.35 -28.28
CA ILE A 408 3.58 -13.48 -27.70
C ILE A 408 2.61 -14.12 -28.67
N VAL A 409 2.64 -13.71 -29.94
CA VAL A 409 1.81 -14.32 -30.99
C VAL A 409 2.12 -15.81 -31.14
N SER A 410 3.40 -16.21 -31.13
CA SER A 410 3.81 -17.62 -31.15
C SER A 410 3.23 -18.42 -30.00
N ILE A 411 3.30 -17.87 -28.78
CA ILE A 411 2.68 -18.47 -27.57
C ILE A 411 1.17 -18.61 -27.72
N CYS A 412 0.49 -17.57 -28.20
CA CYS A 412 -0.95 -17.60 -28.42
C CYS A 412 -1.36 -18.64 -29.45
N VAL A 413 -0.62 -18.76 -30.57
CA VAL A 413 -0.87 -19.75 -31.60
C VAL A 413 -0.74 -21.16 -31.05
N VAL A 414 0.34 -21.46 -30.32
CA VAL A 414 0.55 -22.78 -29.71
C VAL A 414 -0.55 -23.09 -28.68
N LEU A 415 -0.93 -22.13 -27.83
CA LEU A 415 -2.01 -22.33 -26.87
C LEU A 415 -3.36 -22.61 -27.53
N VAL A 416 -3.67 -21.98 -28.67
CA VAL A 416 -4.87 -22.27 -29.45
C VAL A 416 -4.81 -23.67 -30.10
N MET A 417 -3.66 -24.04 -30.66
CA MET A 417 -3.46 -25.35 -31.26
C MET A 417 -3.53 -26.52 -30.27
N ASP A 418 -3.16 -26.25 -29.02
CA ASP A 418 -3.15 -27.25 -27.95
C ASP A 418 -4.39 -27.19 -27.06
N ALA A 419 -5.34 -26.29 -27.33
CA ALA A 419 -6.55 -26.10 -26.50
C ALA A 419 -7.38 -27.39 -26.42
N ASP A 420 -7.52 -28.11 -27.50
CA ASP A 420 -8.35 -29.33 -27.61
C ASP A 420 -7.58 -30.62 -27.33
N LYS A 421 -6.24 -30.56 -27.14
CA LYS A 421 -5.40 -31.75 -26.88
C LYS A 421 -5.36 -32.06 -25.38
N GLN A 422 -5.38 -33.37 -25.07
CA GLN A 422 -5.13 -33.81 -23.70
C GLN A 422 -3.67 -33.55 -23.28
N PRO A 423 -3.38 -33.36 -21.99
CA PRO A 423 -2.01 -33.09 -21.51
C PRO A 423 -0.97 -34.14 -21.93
N SER A 424 -1.39 -35.41 -22.13
CA SER A 424 -0.53 -36.51 -22.58
C SER A 424 -0.21 -36.48 -24.08
N GLU A 425 -0.98 -35.72 -24.86
CA GLU A 425 -0.83 -35.64 -26.35
C GLU A 425 -0.12 -34.35 -26.79
N ARG A 426 0.13 -33.44 -25.86
CA ARG A 426 0.83 -32.18 -26.17
C ARG A 426 2.31 -32.43 -26.36
N ASP A 427 2.82 -31.95 -27.47
CA ASP A 427 4.26 -31.93 -27.75
C ASP A 427 4.81 -30.53 -27.54
N ASP A 428 5.48 -30.30 -26.40
CA ASP A 428 6.03 -29.00 -26.03
C ASP A 428 7.39 -28.72 -26.70
N PHE A 429 7.88 -29.56 -27.59
CA PHE A 429 9.15 -29.38 -28.29
C PHE A 429 9.22 -28.05 -29.04
N PHE A 430 8.22 -27.74 -29.87
CA PHE A 430 8.18 -26.50 -30.63
C PHE A 430 8.16 -25.29 -29.73
N LEU A 431 7.35 -25.32 -28.69
CA LEU A 431 7.23 -24.20 -27.73
C LEU A 431 8.56 -24.01 -26.98
N GLY A 432 9.19 -25.09 -26.51
CA GLY A 432 10.49 -25.05 -25.85
C GLY A 432 11.59 -24.51 -26.74
N ALA A 433 11.67 -24.97 -27.98
CA ALA A 433 12.67 -24.50 -28.94
C ALA A 433 12.49 -23.01 -29.32
N ILE A 434 11.26 -22.60 -29.56
CA ILE A 434 10.92 -21.20 -29.85
C ILE A 434 11.26 -20.28 -28.63
N ASN A 435 10.90 -20.72 -27.44
CA ASN A 435 11.22 -19.97 -26.23
C ASN A 435 12.75 -19.82 -26.04
N CYS A 436 13.51 -20.88 -26.23
CA CYS A 436 14.96 -20.84 -26.16
C CYS A 436 15.55 -19.82 -27.16
N PHE A 437 15.05 -19.80 -28.39
CA PHE A 437 15.49 -18.87 -29.43
C PHE A 437 15.21 -17.41 -29.00
N PHE A 438 14.01 -17.12 -28.49
CA PHE A 438 13.65 -15.77 -28.02
C PHE A 438 14.45 -15.35 -26.78
N ILE A 439 14.70 -16.26 -25.85
CA ILE A 439 15.49 -15.96 -24.63
C ILE A 439 16.95 -15.63 -25.04
N LEU A 440 17.53 -16.35 -25.99
CA LEU A 440 18.86 -16.03 -26.51
C LEU A 440 18.88 -14.68 -27.23
N TYR A 441 17.85 -14.32 -28.00
CA TYR A 441 17.73 -13.03 -28.62
C TYR A 441 17.66 -11.94 -27.56
N TYR A 442 16.88 -12.11 -26.49
CA TYR A 442 16.76 -11.13 -25.40
C TYR A 442 18.06 -10.96 -24.63
N LEU A 443 18.80 -12.02 -24.42
CA LEU A 443 20.14 -11.94 -23.84
C LEU A 443 21.09 -11.12 -24.72
N LEU A 444 21.09 -11.38 -26.03
CA LEU A 444 21.87 -10.62 -26.99
C LEU A 444 21.47 -9.14 -27.00
N GLU A 445 20.17 -8.85 -27.04
CA GLU A 445 19.66 -7.46 -26.96
C GLU A 445 20.12 -6.74 -25.71
N MET A 446 20.05 -7.41 -24.55
CA MET A 446 20.52 -6.88 -23.27
C MET A 446 22.00 -6.54 -23.30
N LEU A 447 22.84 -7.47 -23.79
CA LEU A 447 24.28 -7.28 -23.89
C LEU A 447 24.65 -6.15 -24.84
N LEU A 448 23.98 -6.04 -25.98
CA LEU A 448 24.20 -4.94 -26.95
C LEU A 448 23.78 -3.58 -26.38
N LYS A 449 22.68 -3.51 -25.62
CA LYS A 449 22.28 -2.28 -24.95
C LYS A 449 23.28 -1.90 -23.86
N ILE A 450 23.79 -2.84 -23.09
CA ILE A 450 24.82 -2.57 -22.07
C ILE A 450 26.10 -2.07 -22.76
N LEU A 451 26.47 -2.66 -23.89
CA LEU A 451 27.61 -2.18 -24.68
C LEU A 451 27.39 -0.75 -25.18
N ALA A 452 26.21 -0.43 -25.70
CA ALA A 452 25.91 0.89 -26.26
C ALA A 452 25.84 1.99 -25.18
N MET A 453 25.15 1.75 -24.07
CA MET A 453 24.87 2.75 -23.03
C MET A 453 25.85 2.72 -21.87
N GLY A 454 26.58 1.61 -21.67
CA GLY A 454 27.34 1.32 -20.47
C GLY A 454 26.44 0.85 -19.28
N LEU A 455 26.99 -0.01 -18.44
CA LEU A 455 26.24 -0.65 -17.36
C LEU A 455 25.60 0.36 -16.41
N LYS A 456 26.32 1.42 -16.01
CA LYS A 456 25.80 2.44 -15.06
C LYS A 456 24.59 3.18 -15.63
N ARG A 457 24.62 3.57 -16.90
CA ARG A 457 23.51 4.24 -17.57
C ARG A 457 22.37 3.28 -17.87
N TYR A 458 22.66 2.04 -18.27
CA TYR A 458 21.66 0.99 -18.47
C TYR A 458 20.81 0.77 -17.19
N LEU A 459 21.48 0.65 -16.03
CA LEU A 459 20.83 0.49 -14.72
C LEU A 459 20.18 1.80 -14.19
N SER A 460 20.38 2.92 -14.84
CA SER A 460 19.70 4.17 -14.47
C SER A 460 18.25 4.23 -14.99
N TYR A 461 17.90 3.46 -16.03
CA TYR A 461 16.56 3.43 -16.59
C TYR A 461 15.73 2.26 -16.00
N PRO A 462 14.58 2.53 -15.34
CA PRO A 462 13.75 1.47 -14.74
C PRO A 462 13.26 0.43 -15.74
N SER A 463 12.96 0.83 -16.99
CA SER A 463 12.55 -0.07 -18.06
C SER A 463 13.64 -1.07 -18.43
N ASN A 464 14.89 -0.63 -18.48
CA ASN A 464 16.03 -1.49 -18.79
C ASN A 464 16.35 -2.44 -17.62
N ILE A 465 16.18 -1.98 -16.37
CA ILE A 465 16.31 -2.84 -15.19
C ILE A 465 15.28 -3.96 -15.23
N PHE A 466 14.03 -3.62 -15.53
CA PHE A 466 12.95 -4.60 -15.65
C PHE A 466 13.23 -5.63 -16.75
N ASP A 467 13.59 -5.18 -17.94
CA ASP A 467 13.94 -6.05 -19.08
C ASP A 467 15.15 -6.94 -18.77
N GLY A 468 16.18 -6.36 -18.14
CA GLY A 468 17.39 -7.08 -17.76
C GLY A 468 17.13 -8.14 -16.69
N LEU A 469 16.40 -7.77 -15.63
CA LEU A 469 16.03 -8.69 -14.56
C LEU A 469 15.19 -9.85 -15.12
N LEU A 470 14.19 -9.54 -15.94
CA LEU A 470 13.34 -10.54 -16.58
C LEU A 470 14.14 -11.47 -17.48
N THR A 471 15.10 -10.94 -18.26
CA THR A 471 15.99 -11.75 -19.11
C THR A 471 16.85 -12.70 -18.29
N VAL A 472 17.42 -12.22 -17.17
CA VAL A 472 18.23 -13.07 -16.28
C VAL A 472 17.39 -14.17 -15.65
N ILE A 473 16.18 -13.86 -15.17
CA ILE A 473 15.26 -14.86 -14.59
C ILE A 473 14.89 -15.92 -15.64
N LEU A 474 14.53 -15.49 -16.85
CA LEU A 474 14.21 -16.40 -17.95
C LEU A 474 15.39 -17.30 -18.30
N LEU A 475 16.61 -16.74 -18.38
CA LEU A 475 17.81 -17.50 -18.65
C LEU A 475 18.11 -18.54 -17.55
N VAL A 476 17.97 -18.17 -16.29
CA VAL A 476 18.17 -19.09 -15.15
C VAL A 476 17.14 -20.22 -15.18
N LEU A 477 15.87 -19.91 -15.45
CA LEU A 477 14.83 -20.93 -15.57
C LEU A 477 15.06 -21.87 -16.74
N GLU A 478 15.51 -21.35 -17.88
CA GLU A 478 15.81 -22.18 -19.07
C GLU A 478 17.01 -23.10 -18.82
N ILE A 479 18.07 -22.57 -18.18
CA ILE A 479 19.24 -23.41 -17.79
C ILE A 479 18.80 -24.48 -16.79
N ALA A 480 17.95 -24.13 -15.81
CA ALA A 480 17.43 -25.09 -14.83
C ALA A 480 16.57 -26.17 -15.52
N THR A 481 15.75 -25.78 -16.49
CA THR A 481 14.95 -26.70 -17.29
C THR A 481 15.85 -27.67 -18.08
N PHE A 482 16.90 -27.18 -18.73
CA PHE A 482 17.86 -28.03 -19.44
C PHE A 482 18.66 -28.94 -18.52
N ALA A 483 19.03 -28.48 -17.35
CA ALA A 483 19.78 -29.28 -16.38
C ALA A 483 18.95 -30.46 -15.82
N VAL A 484 17.64 -30.24 -15.62
CA VAL A 484 16.75 -31.25 -15.03
C VAL A 484 16.12 -32.17 -16.09
N TYR A 485 15.69 -31.62 -17.22
CA TYR A 485 14.90 -32.32 -18.22
C TYR A 485 15.62 -32.56 -19.54
N GLY A 486 16.83 -32.05 -19.70
CA GLY A 486 17.61 -32.12 -20.94
C GLY A 486 17.19 -31.07 -21.98
N PHE A 487 17.85 -31.13 -23.15
CA PHE A 487 17.56 -30.21 -24.24
C PHE A 487 16.25 -30.63 -24.95
N PRO A 488 15.39 -29.66 -25.36
CA PRO A 488 14.18 -30.00 -26.12
C PRO A 488 14.47 -30.80 -27.37
N HIS A 489 13.81 -31.95 -27.53
CA HIS A 489 13.92 -32.83 -28.72
C HIS A 489 12.52 -33.41 -29.04
N PRO A 490 12.33 -33.93 -30.26
CA PRO A 490 11.08 -34.61 -30.59
C PRO A 490 10.77 -35.74 -29.61
N GLY A 491 9.56 -35.78 -29.07
CA GLY A 491 9.17 -36.69 -27.99
C GLY A 491 9.47 -36.22 -26.57
N TRP A 492 9.84 -34.96 -26.39
CA TRP A 492 10.01 -34.30 -25.10
C TRP A 492 8.65 -34.19 -24.39
N LYS A 493 8.41 -35.04 -23.41
CA LYS A 493 7.12 -35.09 -22.68
C LYS A 493 7.24 -34.52 -21.31
N PRO A 494 6.16 -33.94 -20.77
CA PRO A 494 6.13 -33.44 -19.39
C PRO A 494 6.25 -34.58 -18.39
N GLU A 495 7.41 -34.71 -17.76
CA GLU A 495 7.70 -35.65 -16.69
C GLU A 495 7.96 -34.93 -15.40
N PHE A 496 7.66 -35.58 -14.27
CA PHE A 496 7.91 -35.01 -12.94
C PHE A 496 9.27 -35.51 -12.43
N MET A 497 10.31 -34.69 -12.61
CA MET A 497 11.68 -35.00 -12.16
C MET A 497 12.24 -34.07 -11.11
N GLY A 498 11.51 -33.01 -10.69
CA GLY A 498 12.02 -32.01 -9.77
C GLY A 498 10.92 -31.38 -8.90
N LEU A 499 11.21 -30.22 -8.35
CA LEU A 499 10.27 -29.46 -7.51
C LEU A 499 9.02 -29.02 -8.29
N LEU A 500 9.17 -28.74 -9.58
CA LEU A 500 8.12 -28.39 -10.52
C LEU A 500 8.16 -29.35 -11.69
N SER A 501 7.01 -29.71 -12.28
CA SER A 501 6.95 -30.49 -13.51
C SER A 501 7.51 -29.68 -14.69
N LEU A 502 7.97 -30.36 -15.74
CA LEU A 502 8.42 -29.69 -16.97
C LEU A 502 7.33 -28.75 -17.50
N TRP A 503 6.08 -29.19 -17.46
CA TRP A 503 4.92 -28.40 -17.85
C TRP A 503 4.78 -27.09 -17.04
N ASP A 504 4.95 -27.14 -15.72
CA ASP A 504 4.88 -25.97 -14.87
C ASP A 504 6.04 -24.99 -15.13
N MET A 505 7.24 -25.52 -15.44
CA MET A 505 8.40 -24.70 -15.82
C MET A 505 8.15 -23.98 -17.14
N VAL A 506 7.66 -24.67 -18.17
CA VAL A 506 7.32 -24.06 -19.47
C VAL A 506 6.22 -23.01 -19.32
N ARG A 507 5.19 -23.29 -18.53
CA ARG A 507 4.13 -22.32 -18.24
C ARG A 507 4.66 -21.07 -17.51
N LEU A 508 5.57 -21.25 -16.56
CA LEU A 508 6.19 -20.14 -15.85
C LEU A 508 7.02 -19.26 -16.78
N VAL A 509 7.82 -19.89 -17.67
CA VAL A 509 8.61 -19.18 -18.69
C VAL A 509 7.68 -18.40 -19.62
N ASN A 510 6.61 -19.02 -20.12
CA ASN A 510 5.65 -18.36 -21.01
C ASN A 510 4.94 -17.18 -20.31
N MET A 511 4.54 -17.34 -19.06
CA MET A 511 3.94 -16.27 -18.27
C MET A 511 4.91 -15.09 -18.10
N LEU A 512 6.17 -15.35 -17.80
CA LEU A 512 7.20 -14.33 -17.66
C LEU A 512 7.49 -13.61 -18.99
N ILE A 513 7.48 -14.34 -20.11
CA ILE A 513 7.66 -13.76 -21.44
C ILE A 513 6.53 -12.77 -21.76
N VAL A 514 5.28 -13.08 -21.41
CA VAL A 514 4.14 -12.18 -21.63
C VAL A 514 4.35 -10.85 -20.90
N PHE A 515 4.98 -10.83 -19.72
CA PHE A 515 5.29 -9.57 -19.03
C PHE A 515 6.21 -8.64 -19.84
N ARG A 516 6.97 -9.13 -20.82
CA ARG A 516 7.75 -8.27 -21.72
C ARG A 516 6.89 -7.34 -22.56
N PHE A 517 5.61 -7.65 -22.76
CA PHE A 517 4.68 -6.74 -23.44
C PHE A 517 4.58 -5.39 -22.74
N LEU A 518 4.79 -5.35 -21.42
CA LEU A 518 4.81 -4.12 -20.64
C LEU A 518 5.87 -3.12 -21.10
N ARG A 519 6.91 -3.60 -21.81
CA ARG A 519 7.94 -2.75 -22.43
C ARG A 519 7.39 -1.82 -23.52
N ILE A 520 6.28 -2.16 -24.14
CA ILE A 520 5.66 -1.33 -25.21
C ILE A 520 4.97 -0.10 -24.60
N ILE A 521 4.55 -0.18 -23.33
CA ILE A 521 3.81 0.86 -22.63
C ILE A 521 4.50 2.23 -22.64
N PRO A 522 5.81 2.36 -22.35
CA PRO A 522 6.50 3.65 -22.37
C PRO A 522 6.47 4.35 -23.73
N ASN A 523 6.35 3.60 -24.82
CA ASN A 523 6.31 4.13 -26.19
C ASN A 523 4.95 4.74 -26.55
N MET A 524 3.89 4.41 -25.81
CA MET A 524 2.55 4.95 -25.99
C MET A 524 2.32 6.07 -24.97
N LYS A 525 2.32 7.33 -25.43
CA LYS A 525 2.23 8.53 -24.56
C LYS A 525 1.11 8.47 -23.52
N PHE A 526 -0.09 8.00 -23.91
CA PHE A 526 -1.22 7.87 -23.00
C PHE A 526 -1.01 6.76 -21.98
N MET A 527 -0.59 5.57 -22.42
CA MET A 527 -0.29 4.43 -21.53
C MET A 527 0.84 4.74 -20.55
N ALA A 528 1.91 5.39 -21.05
CA ALA A 528 3.01 5.84 -20.20
C ALA A 528 2.53 6.81 -19.11
N LEU A 529 1.60 7.71 -19.44
CA LEU A 529 0.98 8.60 -18.45
C LEU A 529 0.23 7.83 -17.39
N VAL A 530 -0.61 6.89 -17.78
CA VAL A 530 -1.40 6.08 -16.85
C VAL A 530 -0.49 5.25 -15.95
N VAL A 531 0.48 4.53 -16.52
CA VAL A 531 1.39 3.66 -15.76
C VAL A 531 2.29 4.46 -14.83
N THR A 532 2.86 5.57 -15.27
CA THR A 532 3.67 6.43 -14.38
C THR A 532 2.83 7.03 -13.25
N THR A 533 1.56 7.37 -13.53
CA THR A 533 0.63 7.82 -12.48
C THR A 533 0.33 6.72 -11.47
N LEU A 534 0.10 5.49 -11.94
CA LEU A 534 -0.12 4.34 -11.06
C LEU A 534 1.13 4.01 -10.21
N LEU A 535 2.33 4.07 -10.80
CA LEU A 535 3.57 3.81 -10.07
C LEU A 535 3.85 4.87 -8.98
N ASP A 536 3.58 6.14 -9.26
CA ASP A 536 3.70 7.19 -8.24
C ASP A 536 2.62 7.05 -7.17
N LEU A 537 1.42 6.61 -7.57
CA LEU A 537 0.34 6.31 -6.66
C LEU A 537 0.73 5.20 -5.65
N VAL A 538 1.45 4.16 -6.09
CA VAL A 538 1.91 3.07 -5.20
C VAL A 538 2.76 3.60 -4.05
N LYS A 539 3.60 4.60 -4.28
CA LYS A 539 4.39 5.24 -3.21
C LYS A 539 3.50 5.94 -2.18
N ASN A 540 2.46 6.62 -2.64
CA ASN A 540 1.52 7.36 -1.81
C ASN A 540 0.53 6.42 -1.11
N LEU A 541 0.22 5.27 -1.72
CA LEU A 541 -0.67 4.25 -1.19
C LEU A 541 -0.09 3.45 -0.02
N ARG A 542 1.19 3.52 0.27
CA ARG A 542 1.79 2.70 1.37
C ARG A 542 1.07 2.87 2.71
N ALA A 543 0.72 4.10 3.07
CA ALA A 543 -0.01 4.36 4.31
C ALA A 543 -1.43 3.78 4.25
N PHE A 544 -2.10 3.93 3.12
CA PHE A 544 -3.41 3.36 2.85
C PHE A 544 -3.39 1.83 2.88
N ALA A 545 -2.46 1.22 2.14
CA ALA A 545 -2.26 -0.22 2.14
C ALA A 545 -1.99 -0.76 3.55
N GLY A 546 -1.20 -0.04 4.34
CA GLY A 546 -0.94 -0.40 5.72
C GLY A 546 -2.20 -0.41 6.59
N ILE A 547 -3.07 0.61 6.48
CA ILE A 547 -4.34 0.63 7.22
C ILE A 547 -5.27 -0.49 6.72
N LEU A 548 -5.31 -0.72 5.41
CA LEU A 548 -6.08 -1.81 4.83
C LEU A 548 -5.64 -3.15 5.43
N VAL A 549 -4.34 -3.42 5.49
CA VAL A 549 -3.78 -4.62 6.14
C VAL A 549 -4.22 -4.71 7.59
N VAL A 550 -4.19 -3.61 8.36
CA VAL A 550 -4.65 -3.58 9.76
C VAL A 550 -6.13 -3.98 9.87
N VAL A 551 -6.98 -3.40 9.02
CA VAL A 551 -8.42 -3.68 9.03
C VAL A 551 -8.71 -5.12 8.60
N PHE A 552 -8.11 -5.59 7.50
CA PHE A 552 -8.25 -6.97 7.03
C PHE A 552 -7.78 -7.98 8.08
N TYR A 553 -6.63 -7.71 8.69
CA TYR A 553 -6.10 -8.56 9.75
C TYR A 553 -7.04 -8.63 10.96
N ALA A 554 -7.55 -7.49 11.44
CA ALA A 554 -8.47 -7.46 12.55
C ALA A 554 -9.76 -8.24 12.25
N PHE A 555 -10.37 -8.02 11.09
CA PHE A 555 -11.56 -8.76 10.66
C PHE A 555 -11.27 -10.26 10.46
N ALA A 556 -10.11 -10.63 9.91
CA ALA A 556 -9.73 -12.02 9.76
C ALA A 556 -9.65 -12.74 11.13
N ILE A 557 -9.01 -12.12 12.12
CA ILE A 557 -8.92 -12.69 13.46
C ILE A 557 -10.30 -12.79 14.13
N ILE A 558 -11.11 -11.74 14.05
CA ILE A 558 -12.47 -11.74 14.58
C ILE A 558 -13.30 -12.86 13.91
N GLY A 559 -13.19 -12.99 12.58
CA GLY A 559 -13.87 -14.04 11.83
C GLY A 559 -13.45 -15.45 12.24
N ILE A 560 -12.15 -15.69 12.42
CA ILE A 560 -11.64 -16.97 12.93
C ILE A 560 -12.21 -17.26 14.33
N MET A 561 -12.26 -16.26 15.21
CA MET A 561 -12.79 -16.43 16.55
C MET A 561 -14.30 -16.73 16.58
N LEU A 562 -15.08 -16.03 15.72
CA LEU A 562 -16.53 -16.20 15.68
C LEU A 562 -16.96 -17.49 14.99
N PHE A 563 -16.24 -17.92 13.94
CA PHE A 563 -16.67 -19.04 13.07
C PHE A 563 -15.87 -20.32 13.28
N LYS A 564 -14.90 -20.36 14.22
CA LYS A 564 -14.14 -21.57 14.56
C LYS A 564 -15.09 -22.66 15.05
N GLY A 565 -15.14 -23.79 14.34
CA GLY A 565 -16.00 -24.94 14.70
C GLY A 565 -17.47 -24.83 14.30
N ALA A 566 -17.92 -23.67 13.79
CA ALA A 566 -19.28 -23.51 13.29
C ALA A 566 -19.51 -24.20 11.95
N ILE A 567 -18.45 -24.46 11.22
CA ILE A 567 -18.45 -25.01 9.89
C ILE A 567 -17.91 -26.44 9.98
N VAL A 568 -18.82 -27.39 10.15
CA VAL A 568 -18.52 -28.82 10.09
C VAL A 568 -18.85 -29.30 8.68
N PRO A 569 -17.93 -29.93 7.93
CA PRO A 569 -18.26 -30.50 6.64
C PRO A 569 -19.25 -31.63 6.85
N LEU A 570 -20.52 -31.40 6.52
CA LEU A 570 -21.50 -32.47 6.38
C LEU A 570 -21.02 -33.38 5.26
N GLY A 571 -20.82 -34.66 5.59
CA GLY A 571 -20.36 -35.65 4.64
C GLY A 571 -21.20 -35.65 3.35
N ASN A 572 -20.51 -35.73 2.22
CA ASN A 572 -21.03 -35.89 0.85
C ASN A 572 -21.47 -34.66 0.03
N THR A 573 -21.25 -33.45 0.43
CA THR A 573 -21.49 -32.32 -0.48
C THR A 573 -20.19 -31.68 -0.97
N ARG A 574 -19.66 -32.17 -2.09
CA ARG A 574 -18.50 -31.61 -2.83
C ARG A 574 -18.62 -30.09 -3.10
N TYR A 575 -19.83 -29.57 -3.19
CA TYR A 575 -20.14 -28.16 -3.46
C TYR A 575 -19.97 -27.25 -2.24
N ILE A 576 -20.26 -27.73 -1.04
CA ILE A 576 -20.19 -26.96 0.21
C ILE A 576 -18.72 -26.75 0.63
N GLY A 577 -17.89 -27.77 0.45
CA GLY A 577 -16.45 -27.69 0.75
C GLY A 577 -15.72 -26.58 -0.01
N ASN A 578 -16.02 -26.37 -1.28
CA ASN A 578 -15.34 -25.35 -2.09
C ASN A 578 -15.76 -23.91 -1.73
N LYS A 579 -17.04 -23.68 -1.39
CA LYS A 579 -17.50 -22.34 -0.97
C LYS A 579 -17.06 -21.97 0.44
N LEU A 580 -16.97 -22.97 1.32
CA LEU A 580 -16.42 -22.79 2.67
C LEU A 580 -14.91 -22.53 2.66
N ASN A 581 -14.20 -23.12 1.72
CA ASN A 581 -12.78 -22.90 1.47
C ASN A 581 -12.52 -21.48 0.95
N ALA A 582 -13.43 -20.89 0.19
CA ALA A 582 -13.37 -19.50 -0.21
C ALA A 582 -13.48 -18.56 1.00
N LEU A 583 -14.32 -18.88 1.99
CA LEU A 583 -14.43 -18.11 3.23
C LEU A 583 -13.15 -18.22 4.08
N TRP A 584 -12.58 -19.42 4.19
CA TRP A 584 -11.30 -19.66 4.86
C TRP A 584 -10.12 -19.01 4.14
N LEU A 585 -10.12 -19.06 2.82
CA LEU A 585 -9.15 -18.39 1.95
C LEU A 585 -9.24 -16.86 2.07
N PHE A 586 -10.43 -16.34 2.31
CA PHE A 586 -10.71 -14.93 2.60
C PHE A 586 -10.01 -14.44 3.87
N PHE A 587 -10.06 -15.24 4.94
CA PHE A 587 -9.38 -14.92 6.19
C PHE A 587 -7.86 -15.15 6.15
N ASN A 588 -7.35 -15.78 5.11
CA ASN A 588 -5.94 -16.15 4.96
C ASN A 588 -5.21 -15.25 3.96
N LEU A 589 -5.28 -13.96 4.00
CA LEU A 589 -4.46 -12.99 3.24
C LEU A 589 -3.93 -13.43 1.83
N LYS A 590 -4.13 -14.69 1.42
CA LYS A 590 -3.69 -15.26 0.14
C LYS A 590 -4.41 -14.63 -1.06
N ASN A 591 -5.56 -14.00 -0.84
CA ASN A 591 -6.42 -13.46 -1.89
C ASN A 591 -6.44 -11.92 -1.97
N VAL A 592 -5.45 -11.23 -1.43
CA VAL A 592 -5.28 -9.78 -1.72
C VAL A 592 -5.18 -9.53 -3.24
N ILE A 593 -4.68 -10.49 -3.99
CA ILE A 593 -4.54 -10.40 -5.46
C ILE A 593 -5.86 -10.68 -6.20
N SER A 594 -6.71 -11.60 -5.74
CA SER A 594 -8.03 -11.83 -6.36
C SER A 594 -9.03 -10.72 -6.05
N TRP A 595 -8.75 -9.91 -5.05
CA TRP A 595 -9.53 -8.73 -4.69
C TRP A 595 -9.50 -7.63 -5.77
N LEU A 596 -8.43 -7.54 -6.54
CA LEU A 596 -8.30 -6.64 -7.70
C LEU A 596 -9.24 -7.00 -8.87
N SER A 597 -9.85 -8.19 -8.88
CA SER A 597 -10.66 -8.68 -10.01
C SER A 597 -12.16 -8.42 -9.92
N GLY A 598 -12.67 -7.71 -8.91
CA GLY A 598 -14.11 -7.34 -8.80
C GLY A 598 -15.09 -8.49 -8.49
N HIS A 599 -14.68 -9.75 -8.57
CA HIS A 599 -15.50 -10.93 -8.28
C HIS A 599 -15.76 -11.13 -6.79
N PHE A 600 -15.01 -10.46 -5.96
CA PHE A 600 -15.01 -10.60 -4.52
C PHE A 600 -16.32 -10.16 -3.84
N GLN A 601 -17.00 -9.15 -4.37
CA GLN A 601 -18.27 -8.68 -3.82
C GLN A 601 -19.38 -9.76 -3.94
N ALA A 602 -19.41 -10.47 -5.05
CA ALA A 602 -20.38 -11.51 -5.30
C ALA A 602 -20.17 -12.74 -4.40
N GLU A 603 -18.93 -13.19 -4.19
CA GLU A 603 -18.64 -14.38 -3.39
C GLU A 603 -18.90 -14.19 -1.88
N VAL A 604 -18.60 -13.03 -1.32
CA VAL A 604 -18.91 -12.72 0.09
C VAL A 604 -20.42 -12.70 0.32
N ILE A 605 -21.16 -12.18 -0.62
CA ILE A 605 -22.61 -12.09 -0.54
C ILE A 605 -23.27 -13.44 -0.77
N TYR A 606 -22.74 -14.28 -1.67
CA TYR A 606 -23.19 -15.67 -1.81
C TYR A 606 -22.90 -16.51 -0.56
N CYS A 607 -21.76 -16.33 0.08
CA CYS A 607 -21.48 -16.94 1.37
C CYS A 607 -22.42 -16.46 2.48
N LEU A 608 -22.78 -15.18 2.47
CA LEU A 608 -23.78 -14.60 3.36
C LEU A 608 -25.15 -15.28 3.14
N LEU A 609 -25.58 -15.41 1.90
CA LEU A 609 -26.86 -16.04 1.53
C LEU A 609 -26.89 -17.52 1.94
N TYR A 610 -25.80 -18.24 1.76
CA TYR A 610 -25.69 -19.66 2.13
C TYR A 610 -25.70 -19.87 3.65
N LEU A 611 -24.98 -19.05 4.41
CA LEU A 611 -25.04 -19.06 5.89
C LEU A 611 -26.43 -18.70 6.42
N LEU A 612 -27.20 -17.93 5.67
CA LEU A 612 -28.59 -17.58 5.95
C LEU A 612 -29.54 -18.75 5.81
N THR A 613 -29.28 -19.68 4.88
CA THR A 613 -30.16 -20.82 4.60
C THR A 613 -29.89 -22.02 5.48
N VAL A 614 -28.68 -22.16 6.06
CA VAL A 614 -28.22 -23.40 6.68
C VAL A 614 -28.45 -23.50 8.18
N ASN A 615 -28.57 -22.42 8.97
CA ASN A 615 -29.01 -22.57 10.37
C ASN A 615 -29.28 -21.29 11.18
N LEU A 616 -30.25 -21.40 12.06
CA LEU A 616 -30.78 -20.43 13.04
C LEU A 616 -29.74 -19.89 14.06
N ILE A 617 -28.58 -20.47 14.16
CA ILE A 617 -27.61 -20.23 15.26
C ILE A 617 -26.81 -18.91 15.07
N TYR A 618 -26.72 -18.39 13.84
CA TYR A 618 -25.83 -17.26 13.56
C TYR A 618 -26.54 -16.02 12.98
N ARG A 619 -27.60 -15.54 13.60
CA ARG A 619 -28.19 -14.23 13.25
C ARG A 619 -27.16 -13.09 13.34
N TRP A 620 -26.23 -13.20 14.28
CA TRP A 620 -25.15 -12.21 14.48
C TRP A 620 -24.05 -12.26 13.40
N ALA A 621 -23.90 -13.41 12.71
CA ALA A 621 -22.97 -13.52 11.57
C ALA A 621 -23.30 -12.55 10.45
N LYS A 622 -24.58 -12.27 10.21
CA LYS A 622 -25.04 -11.28 9.21
C LYS A 622 -24.44 -9.90 9.48
N ILE A 623 -24.40 -9.47 10.75
CA ILE A 623 -23.86 -8.18 11.16
C ILE A 623 -22.35 -8.09 10.84
N TYR A 624 -21.60 -9.16 11.11
CA TYR A 624 -20.18 -9.21 10.79
C TYR A 624 -19.93 -9.01 9.27
N PHE A 625 -20.65 -9.72 8.42
CA PHE A 625 -20.47 -9.62 6.96
C PHE A 625 -20.98 -8.28 6.39
N VAL A 626 -22.06 -7.72 6.93
CA VAL A 626 -22.55 -6.39 6.55
C VAL A 626 -21.54 -5.32 6.95
N ALA A 627 -20.99 -5.38 8.16
CA ALA A 627 -19.94 -4.47 8.62
C ALA A 627 -18.68 -4.59 7.75
N TRP A 628 -18.28 -5.80 7.42
CA TRP A 628 -17.17 -6.05 6.52
C TRP A 628 -17.40 -5.44 5.13
N TRP A 629 -18.55 -5.68 4.52
CA TRP A 629 -18.91 -5.11 3.22
C TRP A 629 -18.91 -3.58 3.25
N LEU A 630 -19.53 -2.96 4.26
CA LEU A 630 -19.55 -1.51 4.43
C LEU A 630 -18.15 -0.93 4.50
N ILE A 631 -17.28 -1.50 5.30
CA ILE A 631 -15.92 -1.02 5.50
C ILE A 631 -15.07 -1.30 4.26
N SER A 632 -15.06 -2.52 3.74
CA SER A 632 -14.17 -2.91 2.65
C SER A 632 -14.61 -2.36 1.31
N SER A 633 -15.88 -2.52 0.94
CA SER A 633 -16.38 -2.18 -0.38
C SER A 633 -16.80 -0.71 -0.48
N VAL A 634 -17.55 -0.22 0.50
CA VAL A 634 -18.11 1.13 0.42
C VAL A 634 -17.08 2.19 0.79
N ILE A 635 -16.36 2.01 1.91
CA ILE A 635 -15.42 3.03 2.37
C ILE A 635 -14.08 2.92 1.63
N TRP A 636 -13.43 1.74 1.65
CA TRP A 636 -12.06 1.59 1.17
C TRP A 636 -11.91 1.67 -0.34
N VAL A 637 -12.81 1.04 -1.11
CA VAL A 637 -12.74 1.10 -2.57
C VAL A 637 -12.96 2.53 -3.05
N ASN A 638 -13.94 3.25 -2.50
CA ASN A 638 -14.23 4.62 -2.89
C ASN A 638 -13.10 5.58 -2.49
N LEU A 639 -12.48 5.35 -1.34
CA LEU A 639 -11.33 6.13 -0.89
C LEU A 639 -10.10 5.89 -1.77
N PHE A 640 -9.89 4.64 -2.23
CA PHE A 640 -8.84 4.30 -3.18
C PHE A 640 -9.07 4.97 -4.54
N VAL A 641 -10.31 4.92 -5.05
CA VAL A 641 -10.70 5.60 -6.31
C VAL A 641 -10.51 7.11 -6.18
N ALA A 642 -10.86 7.70 -5.03
CA ALA A 642 -10.64 9.12 -4.76
C ALA A 642 -9.15 9.49 -4.84
N LEU A 643 -8.28 8.71 -4.21
CA LEU A 643 -6.84 8.94 -4.24
C LEU A 643 -6.25 8.79 -5.65
N LEU A 644 -6.70 7.78 -6.40
CA LEU A 644 -6.29 7.53 -7.78
C LEU A 644 -6.69 8.70 -8.69
N LEU A 645 -7.93 9.15 -8.56
CA LEU A 645 -8.48 10.23 -9.38
C LEU A 645 -7.74 11.56 -9.13
N GLU A 646 -7.49 11.89 -7.86
CA GLU A 646 -6.77 13.11 -7.49
C GLU A 646 -5.34 13.13 -8.07
N ASN A 647 -4.60 12.02 -7.93
CA ASN A 647 -3.27 11.89 -8.50
C ASN A 647 -3.28 11.98 -10.04
N PHE A 648 -4.32 11.42 -10.68
CA PHE A 648 -4.45 11.47 -12.14
C PHE A 648 -4.73 12.90 -12.65
N ILE A 649 -5.69 13.60 -12.02
CA ILE A 649 -6.06 14.97 -12.38
C ILE A 649 -4.85 15.90 -12.28
N HIS A 650 -4.11 15.83 -11.17
CA HIS A 650 -2.92 16.66 -10.98
C HIS A 650 -1.83 16.43 -12.04
N LYS A 651 -1.60 15.18 -12.44
CA LYS A 651 -0.62 14.89 -13.50
C LYS A 651 -1.09 15.32 -14.86
N TRP A 652 -2.38 15.17 -15.13
CA TRP A 652 -2.98 15.60 -16.40
C TRP A 652 -2.89 17.11 -16.59
N ASP A 653 -3.36 17.89 -15.61
CA ASP A 653 -3.33 19.35 -15.65
C ASP A 653 -1.92 19.91 -15.89
N ARG A 654 -0.93 19.37 -15.21
CA ARG A 654 0.45 19.84 -15.37
C ARG A 654 1.08 19.51 -16.72
N ARG A 655 0.66 18.42 -17.38
CA ARG A 655 1.15 18.10 -18.73
C ARG A 655 0.51 18.99 -19.80
N CYS A 656 -0.72 19.41 -19.60
CA CYS A 656 -1.38 20.31 -20.53
C CYS A 656 -0.79 21.73 -20.52
N HIS A 657 -0.13 22.13 -19.42
CA HIS A 657 0.41 23.48 -19.23
C HIS A 657 1.93 23.62 -19.40
N ARG A 658 2.68 22.52 -19.64
CA ARG A 658 4.14 22.55 -19.82
C ARG A 658 4.56 21.85 -21.11
N GLU A 659 5.43 22.50 -21.89
CA GLU A 659 6.09 21.87 -23.05
C GLU A 659 6.91 20.64 -22.61
N PRO A 660 6.90 19.56 -23.39
CA PRO A 660 7.62 18.33 -23.05
C PRO A 660 9.13 18.53 -23.24
N LEU A 661 9.85 18.78 -22.17
CA LEU A 661 11.29 18.53 -22.12
C LEU A 661 11.49 17.01 -22.06
N SER A 662 11.98 16.43 -23.15
CA SER A 662 11.94 14.99 -23.44
C SER A 662 12.81 14.09 -22.55
N ASP A 663 13.72 14.64 -21.74
CA ASP A 663 14.73 13.86 -21.01
C ASP A 663 14.74 14.06 -19.48
N ILE A 664 13.73 14.74 -18.91
CA ILE A 664 13.70 15.07 -17.49
C ILE A 664 12.62 14.24 -16.79
N GLU A 665 13.04 13.24 -16.02
CA GLU A 665 12.17 12.48 -15.15
C GLU A 665 12.00 13.20 -13.81
N TYR A 666 10.82 13.78 -13.57
CA TYR A 666 10.49 14.46 -12.32
C TYR A 666 10.04 13.46 -11.26
N GLN A 667 10.77 13.38 -10.17
CA GLN A 667 10.38 12.61 -8.99
C GLN A 667 9.54 13.53 -8.08
N ARG A 668 8.22 13.26 -7.97
CA ARG A 668 7.28 14.13 -7.24
C ARG A 668 6.71 13.45 -6.01
N THR A 669 6.65 14.21 -4.93
CA THR A 669 5.89 13.85 -3.72
C THR A 669 4.49 14.46 -3.77
N VAL A 670 3.57 13.98 -2.90
CA VAL A 670 2.21 14.54 -2.78
C VAL A 670 2.25 16.03 -2.42
N GLU A 671 3.24 16.42 -1.61
CA GLU A 671 3.44 17.81 -1.20
C GLU A 671 3.71 18.73 -2.41
N LEU A 672 4.53 18.28 -3.34
CA LEU A 672 4.83 19.04 -4.55
C LEU A 672 3.64 19.15 -5.52
N MET A 673 2.70 18.21 -5.47
CA MET A 673 1.49 18.25 -6.30
C MET A 673 0.55 19.38 -5.90
N PHE A 674 0.46 19.72 -4.64
CA PHE A 674 -0.45 20.73 -4.10
C PHE A 674 0.19 22.09 -3.90
N ARG A 675 1.45 22.30 -4.27
CA ARG A 675 2.21 23.52 -3.99
C ARG A 675 1.50 24.79 -4.46
N ASP A 676 0.92 24.76 -5.66
CA ASP A 676 0.27 25.93 -6.27
C ASP A 676 -1.07 26.32 -5.59
N VAL A 677 -1.59 25.46 -4.71
CA VAL A 677 -2.86 25.64 -4.00
C VAL A 677 -2.64 25.88 -2.49
N LEU A 678 -1.41 25.64 -2.02
CA LEU A 678 -1.08 25.75 -0.59
C LEU A 678 -0.73 27.20 -0.23
N GLU A 679 -1.29 27.69 0.86
CA GLU A 679 -0.91 28.95 1.47
C GLU A 679 0.40 28.80 2.21
N GLU A 680 1.37 29.68 1.98
CA GLU A 680 2.60 29.72 2.76
C GLU A 680 2.32 30.32 4.15
N PRO A 681 2.85 29.70 5.23
CA PRO A 681 2.66 30.23 6.58
C PRO A 681 3.38 31.59 6.71
N THR A 682 2.75 32.49 7.44
CA THR A 682 3.32 33.82 7.71
C THR A 682 4.46 33.73 8.73
N GLU A 683 5.41 34.65 8.65
CA GLU A 683 6.52 34.74 9.62
C GLU A 683 6.03 34.93 11.05
N GLU A 684 4.92 35.66 11.23
CA GLU A 684 4.31 35.91 12.54
C GLU A 684 3.77 34.62 13.16
N GLU A 685 3.06 33.78 12.38
CA GLU A 685 2.55 32.47 12.83
C GLU A 685 3.68 31.51 13.21
N LEU A 686 4.75 31.51 12.43
CA LEU A 686 5.91 30.66 12.72
C LEU A 686 6.60 31.09 14.01
N THR A 687 6.77 32.39 14.23
CA THR A 687 7.42 32.95 15.40
C THR A 687 6.57 32.74 16.66
N GLU A 688 5.25 32.97 16.59
CA GLU A 688 4.32 32.71 17.69
C GLU A 688 4.36 31.24 18.11
N LYS A 689 4.36 30.32 17.13
CA LYS A 689 4.41 28.87 17.41
C LYS A 689 5.74 28.44 18.00
N LEU A 690 6.83 29.09 17.61
CA LEU A 690 8.14 28.85 18.16
C LEU A 690 8.26 29.31 19.62
N HIS A 691 7.64 30.44 19.99
CA HIS A 691 7.56 30.90 21.36
C HIS A 691 6.73 29.98 22.28
N GLN A 692 5.81 29.22 21.72
CA GLN A 692 5.03 28.20 22.44
C GLN A 692 5.78 26.87 22.59
N HIS A 693 7.04 26.76 22.13
CA HIS A 693 7.81 25.51 22.22
C HIS A 693 8.14 25.18 23.69
N PRO A 694 7.84 23.96 24.19
CA PRO A 694 7.94 23.64 25.61
C PRO A 694 9.37 23.56 26.14
N HIS A 695 10.35 23.31 25.28
CA HIS A 695 11.75 23.04 25.68
C HIS A 695 12.78 23.99 25.07
N LEU A 696 12.41 24.85 24.14
CA LEU A 696 13.32 25.79 23.50
C LEU A 696 13.28 27.14 24.23
N GLN A 697 14.30 27.46 24.97
CA GLN A 697 14.48 28.80 25.55
C GLN A 697 15.16 29.68 24.50
N LEU A 698 14.37 30.40 23.73
CA LEU A 698 14.91 31.45 22.87
C LEU A 698 15.32 32.63 23.75
N CYS A 699 16.57 33.07 23.61
CA CYS A 699 17.01 34.30 24.27
C CYS A 699 16.11 35.46 23.81
N ARG A 700 15.36 36.03 24.74
CA ARG A 700 14.56 37.24 24.55
C ARG A 700 15.45 38.46 24.41
#